data_749b7cfbe6a01fa48bace829f62aa7de
#
_entry.id   749b7cfbe6a01fa48bace829f62aa7de
#
_cell.length_a   1.000
_cell.length_b   1.000
_cell.length_c   1.000
_cell.angle_alpha   90.00
_cell.angle_beta   90.00
_cell.angle_gamma   90.00
#
_symmetry.space_group_name_H-M   'P 1'
#
loop_
_entity.id
_entity.type
_entity.pdbx_description
1 polymer ?
#
loop_
_entity_poly.entity_id
_entity_poly.type
_entity_poly.pdbx_seq_one_letter_code
_entity_poly.pdbx_strand_id
1 'polypeptide(L)'
;MANNIDKQNISDTVVIFFTISLLLTNFLPHPKSIDLLYPQFLYLSGLNLVMGLYFYFNPNIISTDTFPLLKKSTLLRLYLLFIILCGISVINTKNTTLVLEKITELIIAFCLVINFTVLLKNRLDLFNKIIFIVGITAFLQSCVEIYNLKLLASQATISFGLQNMIKTTGNINILASSLTIKIPFLLLGITTFSGFKKLFSYITLLLVLTTILLTAARATFISMFLIFIVYILYYLKNNSFNKSSLGTCLSLIIPIIIAVFITNLVFERSANEERYISLGNRVEQINLKDESIKTRITIWGNSIQLAKENPITGVGLGNYKVESIPYEKTLDNNSSISLHSHNDFLEVAAETGILNGLIYLSIFILITFINIKRIFKSAETNRKTIALLTLMMTIVYGVDSAINFPMFRPAMLIFLCLIFVLTIINTPPPSSLEFETNKSKSYLILITISIITSYFAFLNNKASSLEYLIQKDVESLFATNNLTGDELLKRIPKYKNTLSTAESFYEYAGIYYTNEKRYDDALKYLSKADKINPHFGRIFFYKMVISNAKGNIDSAYIYAKQAFYLRPRNVNFFKMSAQFARAKNDTLEIFKEHNLFIKYRNIPEAWGIAAEELQKSNYNSSKLLRFIDNGLRYHPADTLLTKQKNNILIQKYTNEGRDLFLKNDLKKSLELYQKALKIDPNNPDTMQNLAFYYYSLGKYQDAKSYFLEALKRREFKSGRTEFFIGNCYLKTNERENACKYFTISKAKNFPDAQQQLNLNCK
;
A
#
# COMPACT_ATOMS: atom_id res chain seq x y z
N MET A 1 38.83 -26.06 48.76
CA MET A 1 38.67 -26.95 47.57
C MET A 1 37.58 -26.32 46.68
N ALA A 2 37.96 -25.54 45.71
CA ALA A 2 37.03 -24.99 44.71
C ALA A 2 36.77 -26.10 43.68
N ASN A 3 35.58 -26.69 43.74
CA ASN A 3 35.14 -27.62 42.71
C ASN A 3 35.20 -26.91 41.35
N ASN A 4 36.15 -27.28 40.51
CA ASN A 4 36.13 -27.09 39.08
C ASN A 4 34.95 -27.91 38.52
N ILE A 5 33.74 -27.38 38.64
CA ILE A 5 32.64 -27.84 37.81
C ILE A 5 33.02 -27.41 36.40
N ASP A 6 33.48 -28.37 35.56
CA ASP A 6 33.67 -28.18 34.14
C ASP A 6 32.40 -27.45 33.59
N LYS A 7 32.57 -26.19 33.25
CA LYS A 7 31.49 -25.42 32.59
C LYS A 7 31.25 -26.04 31.23
N GLN A 8 30.26 -26.95 31.15
CA GLN A 8 29.82 -27.47 29.86
C GLN A 8 29.31 -26.29 29.05
N ASN A 9 30.10 -25.83 28.09
CA ASN A 9 29.67 -24.79 27.15
C ASN A 9 28.72 -25.41 26.11
N ILE A 10 27.79 -24.60 25.60
CA ILE A 10 26.93 -24.99 24.48
C ILE A 10 27.80 -25.37 23.30
N SER A 11 27.55 -26.55 22.67
CA SER A 11 28.38 -27.02 21.57
C SER A 11 28.38 -26.08 20.37
N ASP A 12 29.48 -26.01 19.63
CA ASP A 12 29.62 -25.25 18.39
C ASP A 12 28.48 -25.55 17.42
N THR A 13 28.17 -26.84 17.25
CA THR A 13 27.13 -27.32 16.34
C THR A 13 25.77 -26.72 16.67
N VAL A 14 25.41 -26.67 17.96
CA VAL A 14 24.13 -26.11 18.40
C VAL A 14 24.06 -24.61 18.16
N VAL A 15 25.12 -23.85 18.47
CA VAL A 15 25.19 -22.41 18.21
C VAL A 15 25.06 -22.12 16.72
N ILE A 16 25.80 -22.85 15.90
CA ILE A 16 25.78 -22.71 14.45
C ILE A 16 24.40 -23.08 13.89
N PHE A 17 23.82 -24.20 14.32
CA PHE A 17 22.52 -24.68 13.89
C PHE A 17 21.42 -23.61 14.14
N PHE A 18 21.29 -23.11 15.37
CA PHE A 18 20.27 -22.09 15.67
C PHE A 18 20.55 -20.76 14.97
N THR A 19 21.83 -20.37 14.82
CA THR A 19 22.17 -19.14 14.07
C THR A 19 21.77 -19.26 12.60
N ILE A 20 22.06 -20.39 11.95
CA ILE A 20 21.64 -20.64 10.56
C ILE A 20 20.11 -20.67 10.48
N SER A 21 19.42 -21.38 11.39
CA SER A 21 17.97 -21.48 11.41
C SER A 21 17.31 -20.09 11.51
N LEU A 22 17.83 -19.18 12.36
CA LEU A 22 17.34 -17.81 12.43
C LEU A 22 17.53 -17.05 11.11
N LEU A 23 18.69 -17.17 10.47
CA LEU A 23 18.99 -16.47 9.23
C LEU A 23 18.23 -17.03 8.01
N LEU A 24 17.81 -18.30 8.07
CA LEU A 24 16.97 -18.93 7.05
C LEU A 24 15.53 -18.40 7.02
N THR A 25 15.08 -17.63 8.00
CA THR A 25 13.74 -17.03 8.04
C THR A 25 13.39 -16.27 6.74
N ASN A 26 14.37 -15.62 6.10
CA ASN A 26 14.17 -14.89 4.84
C ASN A 26 13.98 -15.79 3.61
N PHE A 27 14.23 -17.07 3.72
CA PHE A 27 14.14 -18.04 2.62
C PHE A 27 12.97 -19.01 2.77
N LEU A 28 12.09 -18.76 3.76
CA LEU A 28 10.95 -19.64 3.99
C LEU A 28 9.97 -19.57 2.83
N PRO A 29 9.51 -20.73 2.32
CA PRO A 29 8.42 -20.75 1.35
C PRO A 29 7.12 -20.29 2.02
N HIS A 30 6.30 -19.56 1.26
CA HIS A 30 5.02 -19.03 1.73
C HIS A 30 3.84 -19.39 0.78
N PRO A 31 3.68 -20.67 0.42
CA PRO A 31 2.57 -21.07 -0.44
C PRO A 31 1.24 -20.74 0.24
N LYS A 32 0.31 -20.15 -0.50
CA LYS A 32 -1.04 -19.81 -0.02
C LYS A 32 -1.05 -18.80 1.17
N SER A 33 -0.06 -17.93 1.26
CA SER A 33 -0.09 -16.77 2.14
C SER A 33 0.08 -15.49 1.31
N ILE A 34 -0.63 -14.44 1.68
CA ILE A 34 -0.58 -13.18 0.96
C ILE A 34 0.70 -12.40 1.25
N ASP A 35 1.24 -12.55 2.46
CA ASP A 35 2.46 -11.90 2.92
C ASP A 35 3.41 -12.92 3.53
N LEU A 36 4.70 -12.67 3.38
CA LEU A 36 5.78 -13.45 4.00
C LEU A 36 5.79 -13.36 5.54
N LEU A 37 5.22 -12.33 6.12
CA LEU A 37 5.31 -12.01 7.54
C LEU A 37 4.76 -13.12 8.43
N TYR A 38 3.55 -13.60 8.17
CA TYR A 38 2.87 -14.54 9.05
C TYR A 38 3.54 -15.92 9.10
N PRO A 39 3.96 -16.53 7.97
CA PRO A 39 4.78 -17.73 7.99
C PRO A 39 6.11 -17.53 8.72
N GLN A 40 6.75 -16.37 8.56
CA GLN A 40 8.02 -16.06 9.21
C GLN A 40 7.87 -15.91 10.73
N PHE A 41 6.83 -15.21 11.22
CA PHE A 41 6.54 -15.12 12.66
C PHE A 41 6.17 -16.47 13.27
N LEU A 42 5.40 -17.29 12.55
CA LEU A 42 5.09 -18.67 12.99
C LEU A 42 6.38 -19.48 13.12
N TYR A 43 7.27 -19.39 12.15
CA TYR A 43 8.57 -20.07 12.22
C TYR A 43 9.42 -19.58 13.39
N LEU A 44 9.55 -18.26 13.60
CA LEU A 44 10.31 -17.70 14.71
C LEU A 44 9.73 -18.08 16.08
N SER A 45 8.41 -18.14 16.21
CA SER A 45 7.77 -18.58 17.44
C SER A 45 8.04 -20.06 17.74
N GLY A 46 7.97 -20.92 16.71
CA GLY A 46 8.34 -22.33 16.79
C GLY A 46 9.82 -22.52 17.14
N LEU A 47 10.70 -21.72 16.55
CA LEU A 47 12.13 -21.76 16.84
C LEU A 47 12.42 -21.34 18.29
N ASN A 48 11.73 -20.32 18.82
CA ASN A 48 11.79 -19.94 20.24
C ASN A 48 11.38 -21.09 21.15
N LEU A 49 10.32 -21.82 20.80
CA LEU A 49 9.86 -22.98 21.55
C LEU A 49 10.91 -24.10 21.57
N VAL A 50 11.49 -24.43 20.39
CA VAL A 50 12.53 -25.45 20.27
C VAL A 50 13.78 -25.07 21.06
N MET A 51 14.24 -23.80 20.97
CA MET A 51 15.35 -23.30 21.79
C MET A 51 15.04 -23.38 23.30
N GLY A 52 13.84 -22.95 23.68
CA GLY A 52 13.39 -22.99 25.07
C GLY A 52 13.37 -24.41 25.63
N LEU A 53 12.83 -25.39 24.88
CA LEU A 53 12.84 -26.82 25.26
C LEU A 53 14.27 -27.38 25.35
N TYR A 54 15.13 -27.05 24.36
CA TYR A 54 16.52 -27.48 24.41
C TYR A 54 17.25 -27.00 25.67
N PHE A 55 17.09 -25.73 26.05
CA PHE A 55 17.69 -25.19 27.26
C PHE A 55 17.06 -25.71 28.55
N TYR A 56 15.75 -25.97 28.54
CA TYR A 56 15.06 -26.58 29.70
C TYR A 56 15.58 -27.99 30.04
N PHE A 57 15.77 -28.83 29.01
CA PHE A 57 16.29 -30.16 29.18
C PHE A 57 17.82 -30.20 29.42
N ASN A 58 18.53 -29.12 29.13
CA ASN A 58 19.99 -29.02 29.30
C ASN A 58 20.37 -27.80 30.19
N PRO A 59 19.90 -27.70 31.44
CA PRO A 59 20.12 -26.50 32.25
C PRO A 59 21.59 -26.27 32.64
N ASN A 60 22.42 -27.33 32.61
CA ASN A 60 23.83 -27.29 33.00
C ASN A 60 24.70 -26.51 31.99
N ILE A 61 24.30 -26.42 30.72
CA ILE A 61 25.02 -25.67 29.71
C ILE A 61 24.81 -24.15 29.82
N ILE A 62 23.81 -23.72 30.61
CA ILE A 62 23.48 -22.31 30.78
C ILE A 62 24.38 -21.70 31.84
N SER A 63 25.08 -20.62 31.51
CA SER A 63 25.90 -19.91 32.46
C SER A 63 25.06 -19.34 33.61
N THR A 64 25.57 -19.52 34.86
CA THR A 64 24.85 -19.08 36.08
C THR A 64 24.64 -17.57 36.16
N ASP A 65 25.46 -16.79 35.45
CA ASP A 65 25.39 -15.34 35.41
C ASP A 65 24.46 -14.78 34.29
N THR A 66 23.88 -15.65 33.46
CA THR A 66 23.07 -15.21 32.31
C THR A 66 21.78 -14.50 32.74
N PHE A 67 20.96 -15.15 33.57
CA PHE A 67 19.71 -14.54 34.03
C PHE A 67 19.92 -13.33 34.95
N PRO A 68 20.88 -13.32 35.87
CA PRO A 68 21.25 -12.11 36.59
C PRO A 68 21.68 -10.95 35.68
N LEU A 69 22.45 -11.23 34.62
CA LEU A 69 22.83 -10.22 33.60
C LEU A 69 21.59 -9.67 32.90
N LEU A 70 20.67 -10.52 32.47
CA LEU A 70 19.42 -10.10 31.82
C LEU A 70 18.56 -9.27 32.77
N LYS A 71 18.35 -9.69 34.03
CA LYS A 71 17.57 -8.96 35.03
C LYS A 71 18.16 -7.57 35.36
N LYS A 72 19.50 -7.43 35.40
CA LYS A 72 20.20 -6.15 35.65
C LYS A 72 20.33 -5.28 34.40
N SER A 73 20.05 -5.78 33.19
CA SER A 73 20.17 -5.03 31.94
C SER A 73 19.16 -3.89 31.86
N THR A 74 19.63 -2.64 31.92
CA THR A 74 18.78 -1.45 31.72
C THR A 74 18.11 -1.47 30.36
N LEU A 75 18.83 -1.94 29.33
CA LEU A 75 18.30 -2.05 27.97
C LEU A 75 17.12 -3.02 27.90
N LEU A 76 17.21 -4.20 28.51
CA LEU A 76 16.12 -5.19 28.51
C LEU A 76 14.92 -4.72 29.34
N ARG A 77 15.15 -4.04 30.47
CA ARG A 77 14.08 -3.44 31.27
C ARG A 77 13.33 -2.33 30.50
N LEU A 78 14.06 -1.51 29.76
CA LEU A 78 13.48 -0.46 28.93
C LEU A 78 12.65 -1.06 27.79
N TYR A 79 13.13 -2.14 27.16
CA TYR A 79 12.37 -2.86 26.14
C TYR A 79 11.11 -3.55 26.72
N LEU A 80 11.20 -4.13 27.92
CA LEU A 80 10.04 -4.70 28.59
C LEU A 80 9.02 -3.60 28.95
N LEU A 81 9.48 -2.43 29.44
CA LEU A 81 8.59 -1.30 29.70
C LEU A 81 7.89 -0.83 28.42
N PHE A 82 8.63 -0.74 27.32
CA PHE A 82 8.05 -0.44 26.01
C PHE A 82 6.92 -1.43 25.64
N ILE A 83 7.15 -2.74 25.78
CA ILE A 83 6.14 -3.78 25.47
C ILE A 83 4.92 -3.65 26.41
N ILE A 84 5.12 -3.39 27.68
CA ILE A 84 4.02 -3.20 28.66
C ILE A 84 3.15 -2.00 28.25
N LEU A 85 3.75 -0.87 27.90
CA LEU A 85 3.03 0.32 27.43
C LEU A 85 2.32 0.07 26.09
N CYS A 86 2.92 -0.71 25.19
CA CYS A 86 2.24 -1.21 24.00
C CYS A 86 0.98 -2.03 24.36
N GLY A 87 1.06 -2.87 25.38
CA GLY A 87 -0.11 -3.62 25.90
C GLY A 87 -1.19 -2.72 26.49
N ILE A 88 -0.79 -1.70 27.25
CA ILE A 88 -1.70 -0.73 27.87
C ILE A 88 -2.49 0.07 26.80
N SER A 89 -1.96 0.25 25.61
CA SER A 89 -2.65 0.93 24.51
C SER A 89 -3.98 0.27 24.12
N VAL A 90 -4.23 -0.96 24.56
CA VAL A 90 -5.53 -1.66 24.36
C VAL A 90 -6.70 -0.92 24.97
N ILE A 91 -6.49 -0.09 25.98
CA ILE A 91 -7.54 0.61 26.73
C ILE A 91 -8.32 1.58 25.84
N ASN A 92 -7.64 2.25 24.90
CA ASN A 92 -8.25 3.27 24.01
C ASN A 92 -8.40 2.78 22.56
N THR A 93 -8.29 1.48 22.30
CA THR A 93 -8.34 0.95 20.93
C THR A 93 -9.76 0.61 20.48
N LYS A 94 -10.07 0.88 19.23
CA LYS A 94 -11.30 0.40 18.59
C LYS A 94 -11.21 -1.06 18.17
N ASN A 95 -10.03 -1.52 17.77
CA ASN A 95 -9.82 -2.90 17.36
C ASN A 95 -8.73 -3.59 18.20
N THR A 96 -9.17 -4.28 19.24
CA THR A 96 -8.30 -5.01 20.19
C THR A 96 -7.52 -6.15 19.52
N THR A 97 -8.03 -6.72 18.41
CA THR A 97 -7.37 -7.86 17.75
C THR A 97 -6.06 -7.46 17.08
N LEU A 98 -5.97 -6.22 16.60
CA LEU A 98 -4.72 -5.67 16.05
C LEU A 98 -3.65 -5.50 17.13
N VAL A 99 -4.04 -5.02 18.33
CA VAL A 99 -3.12 -4.90 19.45
C VAL A 99 -2.57 -6.28 19.83
N LEU A 100 -3.42 -7.29 19.90
CA LEU A 100 -3.03 -8.65 20.27
C LEU A 100 -2.11 -9.28 19.20
N GLU A 101 -2.36 -9.02 17.92
CA GLU A 101 -1.48 -9.41 16.82
C GLU A 101 -0.07 -8.85 17.02
N LYS A 102 0.03 -7.54 17.18
CA LYS A 102 1.33 -6.85 17.28
C LYS A 102 2.07 -7.10 18.59
N ILE A 103 1.35 -7.22 19.71
CA ILE A 103 1.95 -7.65 20.98
C ILE A 103 2.54 -9.07 20.88
N THR A 104 1.88 -9.98 20.18
CA THR A 104 2.41 -11.34 19.94
C THR A 104 3.75 -11.27 19.22
N GLU A 105 3.88 -10.43 18.18
CA GLU A 105 5.12 -10.25 17.42
C GLU A 105 6.25 -9.67 18.31
N LEU A 106 5.95 -8.69 19.17
CA LEU A 106 6.91 -8.11 20.11
C LEU A 106 7.34 -9.11 21.20
N ILE A 107 6.44 -9.94 21.69
CA ILE A 107 6.77 -10.99 22.68
C ILE A 107 7.64 -12.08 22.04
N ILE A 108 7.39 -12.45 20.77
CA ILE A 108 8.26 -13.37 20.02
C ILE A 108 9.69 -12.80 19.96
N ALA A 109 9.84 -11.51 19.62
CA ALA A 109 11.14 -10.84 19.61
C ALA A 109 11.81 -10.81 21.01
N PHE A 110 11.03 -10.54 22.06
CA PHE A 110 11.54 -10.54 23.45
C PHE A 110 12.05 -11.93 23.86
N CYS A 111 11.30 -12.99 23.59
CA CYS A 111 11.74 -14.38 23.82
C CYS A 111 13.00 -14.71 23.02
N LEU A 112 13.08 -14.24 21.77
CA LEU A 112 14.25 -14.42 20.93
C LEU A 112 15.50 -13.75 21.52
N VAL A 113 15.38 -12.50 22.04
CA VAL A 113 16.50 -11.83 22.72
C VAL A 113 17.01 -12.64 23.92
N ILE A 114 16.11 -13.21 24.72
CA ILE A 114 16.52 -14.04 25.87
C ILE A 114 17.22 -15.31 25.39
N ASN A 115 16.59 -16.09 24.50
CA ASN A 115 17.14 -17.35 23.99
C ASN A 115 18.47 -17.14 23.29
N PHE A 116 18.59 -16.08 22.49
CA PHE A 116 19.80 -15.76 21.76
C PHE A 116 20.92 -15.24 22.68
N THR A 117 20.56 -14.53 23.78
CA THR A 117 21.53 -14.16 24.83
C THR A 117 22.12 -15.38 25.47
N VAL A 118 21.30 -16.38 25.84
CA VAL A 118 21.78 -17.64 26.40
C VAL A 118 22.69 -18.40 25.41
N LEU A 119 22.28 -18.44 24.13
CA LEU A 119 23.03 -19.09 23.07
C LEU A 119 24.45 -18.52 22.90
N LEU A 120 24.60 -17.17 22.95
CA LEU A 120 25.84 -16.49 22.59
C LEU A 120 26.68 -16.02 23.78
N LYS A 121 26.16 -16.03 25.02
CA LYS A 121 26.78 -15.40 26.20
C LYS A 121 28.24 -15.78 26.40
N ASN A 122 28.60 -17.07 26.30
CA ASN A 122 29.95 -17.55 26.48
C ASN A 122 30.58 -18.11 25.19
N ARG A 123 30.03 -17.75 24.03
CA ARG A 123 30.39 -18.28 22.73
C ARG A 123 30.84 -17.21 21.74
N LEU A 124 31.46 -16.14 22.28
CA LEU A 124 32.09 -15.09 21.46
C LEU A 124 33.32 -15.58 20.69
N ASP A 125 33.86 -16.72 21.06
CA ASP A 125 34.87 -17.51 20.30
C ASP A 125 34.36 -17.85 18.88
N LEU A 126 33.05 -18.05 18.70
CA LEU A 126 32.44 -18.36 17.42
C LEU A 126 32.12 -17.09 16.58
N PHE A 127 32.45 -15.89 17.07
CA PHE A 127 32.10 -14.63 16.41
C PHE A 127 32.56 -14.61 14.94
N ASN A 128 33.76 -15.05 14.62
CA ASN A 128 34.25 -15.13 13.26
C ASN A 128 33.46 -16.14 12.39
N LYS A 129 33.01 -17.27 12.98
CA LYS A 129 32.15 -18.24 12.27
C LYS A 129 30.80 -17.61 11.97
N ILE A 130 30.21 -16.84 12.91
CA ILE A 130 28.93 -16.11 12.73
C ILE A 130 29.06 -15.07 11.64
N ILE A 131 30.16 -14.28 11.62
CA ILE A 131 30.43 -13.31 10.54
C ILE A 131 30.40 -14.01 9.17
N PHE A 132 31.05 -15.15 9.05
CA PHE A 132 31.10 -15.89 7.79
C PHE A 132 29.74 -16.45 7.38
N ILE A 133 28.95 -16.98 8.33
CA ILE A 133 27.59 -17.49 8.10
C ILE A 133 26.66 -16.36 7.62
N VAL A 134 26.72 -15.18 8.25
CA VAL A 134 25.94 -14.00 7.79
C VAL A 134 26.37 -13.61 6.37
N GLY A 135 27.68 -13.69 6.06
CA GLY A 135 28.18 -13.47 4.69
C GLY A 135 27.59 -14.47 3.68
N ILE A 136 27.53 -15.77 4.02
CA ILE A 136 26.91 -16.79 3.16
C ILE A 136 25.42 -16.47 2.93
N THR A 137 24.68 -16.10 3.97
CA THR A 137 23.25 -15.75 3.80
C THR A 137 23.05 -14.49 2.99
N ALA A 138 23.93 -13.49 3.09
CA ALA A 138 23.91 -12.29 2.26
C ALA A 138 24.15 -12.62 0.77
N PHE A 139 25.14 -13.50 0.51
CA PHE A 139 25.44 -14.01 -0.83
C PHE A 139 24.23 -14.71 -1.44
N LEU A 140 23.66 -15.70 -0.71
CA LEU A 140 22.50 -16.46 -1.19
C LEU A 140 21.29 -15.57 -1.43
N GLN A 141 21.01 -14.62 -0.52
CA GLN A 141 19.90 -13.70 -0.69
C GLN A 141 20.07 -12.84 -1.96
N SER A 142 21.25 -12.30 -2.20
CA SER A 142 21.53 -11.52 -3.41
C SER A 142 21.42 -12.37 -4.68
N CYS A 143 21.91 -13.63 -4.65
CA CYS A 143 21.75 -14.55 -5.78
C CYS A 143 20.29 -14.84 -6.10
N VAL A 144 19.46 -15.10 -5.09
CA VAL A 144 18.02 -15.36 -5.26
C VAL A 144 17.32 -14.16 -5.88
N GLU A 145 17.62 -12.95 -5.43
CA GLU A 145 16.97 -11.75 -5.95
C GLU A 145 17.44 -11.38 -7.37
N ILE A 146 18.73 -11.55 -7.68
CA ILE A 146 19.24 -11.34 -9.05
C ILE A 146 18.69 -12.39 -10.02
N TYR A 147 18.56 -13.64 -9.57
CA TYR A 147 17.91 -14.69 -10.35
C TYR A 147 16.43 -14.37 -10.61
N ASN A 148 15.72 -13.90 -9.58
CA ASN A 148 14.32 -13.45 -9.70
C ASN A 148 14.20 -12.28 -10.67
N LEU A 149 15.10 -11.27 -10.60
CA LEU A 149 15.15 -10.18 -11.56
C LEU A 149 15.30 -10.70 -13.00
N LYS A 150 16.26 -11.62 -13.24
CA LYS A 150 16.47 -12.22 -14.56
C LYS A 150 15.22 -12.93 -15.07
N LEU A 151 14.56 -13.70 -14.21
CA LEU A 151 13.34 -14.44 -14.56
C LEU A 151 12.20 -13.49 -14.94
N LEU A 152 11.92 -12.49 -14.12
CA LEU A 152 10.85 -11.52 -14.37
C LEU A 152 11.14 -10.61 -15.58
N ALA A 153 12.40 -10.21 -15.75
CA ALA A 153 12.81 -9.42 -16.92
C ALA A 153 12.67 -10.20 -18.24
N SER A 154 12.82 -11.53 -18.22
CA SER A 154 12.58 -12.37 -19.41
C SER A 154 11.10 -12.58 -19.73
N GLN A 155 10.21 -12.45 -18.74
CA GLN A 155 8.77 -12.61 -18.90
C GLN A 155 8.03 -11.31 -19.27
N ALA A 156 8.58 -10.15 -18.86
CA ALA A 156 7.97 -8.85 -19.09
C ALA A 156 9.03 -7.82 -19.50
N THR A 157 9.43 -6.93 -18.59
CA THR A 157 10.44 -5.89 -18.80
C THR A 157 11.47 -5.88 -17.69
N ILE A 158 12.64 -5.27 -17.95
CA ILE A 158 13.67 -5.08 -16.91
C ILE A 158 13.11 -4.21 -15.77
N SER A 159 12.38 -3.14 -16.08
CA SER A 159 11.73 -2.29 -15.06
C SER A 159 10.76 -3.07 -14.19
N PHE A 160 9.94 -3.94 -14.78
CA PHE A 160 9.06 -4.83 -14.02
C PHE A 160 9.85 -5.75 -13.10
N GLY A 161 10.94 -6.34 -13.59
CA GLY A 161 11.84 -7.17 -12.80
C GLY A 161 12.47 -6.41 -11.63
N LEU A 162 12.95 -5.18 -11.86
CA LEU A 162 13.54 -4.31 -10.84
C LEU A 162 12.53 -3.94 -9.74
N GLN A 163 11.30 -3.60 -10.10
CA GLN A 163 10.23 -3.27 -9.15
C GLN A 163 9.80 -4.47 -8.28
N ASN A 164 9.97 -5.69 -8.80
CA ASN A 164 9.54 -6.94 -8.18
C ASN A 164 10.71 -7.79 -7.64
N MET A 165 11.85 -7.18 -7.34
CA MET A 165 12.94 -7.81 -6.56
C MET A 165 12.54 -7.90 -5.09
N ILE A 166 11.58 -8.76 -4.76
CA ILE A 166 10.97 -8.87 -3.42
C ILE A 166 10.79 -10.32 -2.95
N LYS A 167 11.44 -11.25 -3.62
CA LYS A 167 11.24 -12.71 -3.40
C LYS A 167 11.49 -13.15 -1.96
N THR A 168 12.50 -12.55 -1.32
CA THR A 168 12.94 -12.95 0.03
C THR A 168 12.34 -12.08 1.15
N THR A 169 11.73 -10.92 0.83
CA THR A 169 11.29 -9.96 1.85
C THR A 169 9.91 -9.38 1.63
N GLY A 170 9.28 -9.63 0.48
CA GLY A 170 7.97 -9.10 0.13
C GLY A 170 7.91 -7.58 -0.11
N ASN A 171 9.02 -6.86 0.11
CA ASN A 171 9.10 -5.40 -0.06
C ASN A 171 10.51 -4.97 -0.45
N ILE A 172 10.64 -4.11 -1.46
CA ILE A 172 11.92 -3.70 -2.03
C ILE A 172 12.78 -2.88 -1.06
N ASN A 173 12.18 -2.03 -0.23
CA ASN A 173 12.91 -1.24 0.76
C ASN A 173 13.42 -2.15 1.89
N ILE A 174 12.61 -3.13 2.31
CA ILE A 174 13.01 -4.12 3.32
C ILE A 174 14.12 -5.04 2.77
N LEU A 175 14.08 -5.41 1.49
CA LEU A 175 15.19 -6.12 0.85
C LEU A 175 16.48 -5.32 0.96
N ALA A 176 16.45 -4.06 0.53
CA ALA A 176 17.61 -3.19 0.57
C ALA A 176 18.17 -3.04 2.00
N SER A 177 17.30 -2.80 2.98
CA SER A 177 17.69 -2.68 4.41
C SER A 177 18.24 -4.00 4.97
N SER A 178 17.60 -5.14 4.64
CA SER A 178 18.03 -6.48 5.09
C SER A 178 19.38 -6.93 4.53
N LEU A 179 19.77 -6.43 3.38
CA LEU A 179 21.10 -6.60 2.82
C LEU A 179 22.09 -5.61 3.42
N THR A 180 21.70 -4.33 3.57
CA THR A 180 22.54 -3.28 4.12
C THR A 180 23.00 -3.60 5.56
N ILE A 181 22.13 -4.17 6.40
CA ILE A 181 22.46 -4.53 7.78
C ILE A 181 23.50 -5.68 7.87
N LYS A 182 23.73 -6.40 6.78
CA LYS A 182 24.76 -7.46 6.68
C LYS A 182 26.12 -6.93 6.19
N ILE A 183 26.17 -5.73 5.61
CA ILE A 183 27.44 -5.12 5.16
C ILE A 183 28.47 -4.99 6.29
N PRO A 184 28.13 -4.58 7.52
CA PRO A 184 29.08 -4.56 8.65
C PRO A 184 29.82 -5.88 8.86
N PHE A 185 29.16 -7.01 8.69
CA PHE A 185 29.78 -8.33 8.80
C PHE A 185 30.77 -8.60 7.66
N LEU A 186 30.46 -8.17 6.45
CA LEU A 186 31.32 -8.32 5.28
C LEU A 186 32.58 -7.44 5.41
N LEU A 187 32.44 -6.20 5.89
CA LEU A 187 33.56 -5.29 6.15
C LEU A 187 34.52 -5.90 7.19
N LEU A 188 33.99 -6.43 8.29
CA LEU A 188 34.79 -7.15 9.28
C LEU A 188 35.42 -8.41 8.68
N GLY A 189 34.69 -9.18 7.89
CA GLY A 189 35.21 -10.37 7.21
C GLY A 189 36.40 -10.08 6.30
N ILE A 190 36.36 -8.97 5.55
CA ILE A 190 37.48 -8.54 4.69
C ILE A 190 38.74 -8.24 5.47
N THR A 191 38.60 -7.69 6.68
CA THR A 191 39.78 -7.29 7.50
C THR A 191 40.24 -8.35 8.50
N THR A 192 39.36 -9.31 8.86
CA THR A 192 39.71 -10.37 9.82
C THR A 192 40.08 -11.71 9.16
N PHE A 193 39.56 -11.98 7.96
CA PHE A 193 39.85 -13.26 7.26
C PHE A 193 41.06 -13.13 6.32
N SER A 194 41.61 -14.32 5.98
CA SER A 194 42.65 -14.49 4.98
C SER A 194 42.22 -15.50 3.91
N GLY A 195 42.94 -15.54 2.80
CA GLY A 195 42.75 -16.53 1.74
C GLY A 195 41.31 -16.48 1.15
N PHE A 196 40.73 -17.67 0.94
CA PHE A 196 39.42 -17.84 0.31
C PHE A 196 38.31 -17.07 1.03
N LYS A 197 38.27 -17.08 2.37
CA LYS A 197 37.21 -16.38 3.13
C LYS A 197 37.23 -14.84 2.92
N LYS A 198 38.41 -14.27 2.79
CA LYS A 198 38.58 -12.85 2.47
C LYS A 198 38.08 -12.55 1.08
N LEU A 199 38.50 -13.33 0.08
CA LEU A 199 38.02 -13.17 -1.31
C LEU A 199 36.50 -13.33 -1.40
N PHE A 200 35.93 -14.33 -0.75
CA PHE A 200 34.48 -14.55 -0.67
C PHE A 200 33.77 -13.34 -0.08
N SER A 201 34.33 -12.70 0.96
CA SER A 201 33.74 -11.50 1.57
C SER A 201 33.73 -10.31 0.58
N TYR A 202 34.77 -10.13 -0.26
CA TYR A 202 34.80 -9.10 -1.30
C TYR A 202 33.76 -9.37 -2.41
N ILE A 203 33.68 -10.61 -2.89
CA ILE A 203 32.71 -11.01 -3.93
C ILE A 203 31.27 -10.81 -3.41
N THR A 204 31.03 -11.22 -2.17
CA THR A 204 29.73 -11.04 -1.53
C THR A 204 29.40 -9.57 -1.33
N LEU A 205 30.37 -8.74 -0.91
CA LEU A 205 30.16 -7.30 -0.79
C LEU A 205 29.77 -6.67 -2.13
N LEU A 206 30.47 -7.01 -3.22
CA LEU A 206 30.14 -6.54 -4.56
C LEU A 206 28.71 -6.95 -4.94
N LEU A 207 28.35 -8.20 -4.74
CA LEU A 207 27.03 -8.73 -5.10
C LEU A 207 25.90 -8.06 -4.29
N VAL A 208 26.11 -7.88 -2.98
CA VAL A 208 25.20 -7.20 -2.06
C VAL A 208 25.01 -5.75 -2.47
N LEU A 209 26.11 -5.01 -2.71
CA LEU A 209 26.06 -3.62 -3.15
C LEU A 209 25.30 -3.48 -4.46
N THR A 210 25.60 -4.34 -5.46
CA THR A 210 24.87 -4.34 -6.75
C THR A 210 23.37 -4.58 -6.51
N THR A 211 23.01 -5.56 -5.70
CA THR A 211 21.60 -5.88 -5.41
C THR A 211 20.90 -4.69 -4.73
N ILE A 212 21.54 -4.04 -3.75
CA ILE A 212 20.97 -2.86 -3.07
C ILE A 212 20.80 -1.71 -4.06
N LEU A 213 21.80 -1.41 -4.87
CA LEU A 213 21.73 -0.31 -5.84
C LEU A 213 20.64 -0.54 -6.89
N LEU A 214 20.44 -1.78 -7.34
CA LEU A 214 19.35 -2.14 -8.26
C LEU A 214 17.96 -1.88 -7.68
N THR A 215 17.78 -1.94 -6.36
CA THR A 215 16.50 -1.57 -5.73
C THR A 215 16.18 -0.08 -5.83
N ALA A 216 17.17 0.77 -6.08
CA ALA A 216 17.07 2.24 -6.05
C ALA A 216 16.47 2.79 -4.73
N ALA A 217 16.69 2.12 -3.59
CA ALA A 217 16.16 2.50 -2.27
C ALA A 217 17.02 3.60 -1.62
N ARG A 218 16.53 4.83 -1.60
CA ARG A 218 17.29 6.02 -1.13
C ARG A 218 17.73 5.97 0.32
N ALA A 219 16.90 5.42 1.21
CA ALA A 219 17.23 5.32 2.64
C ALA A 219 18.51 4.49 2.90
N THR A 220 18.73 3.44 2.10
CA THR A 220 19.91 2.59 2.24
C THR A 220 21.20 3.26 1.78
N PHE A 221 21.13 4.23 0.86
CA PHE A 221 22.33 5.02 0.46
C PHE A 221 22.87 5.81 1.65
N ILE A 222 21.98 6.43 2.46
CA ILE A 222 22.36 7.14 3.67
C ILE A 222 23.00 6.19 4.68
N SER A 223 22.37 5.04 4.91
CA SER A 223 22.90 4.02 5.83
C SER A 223 24.26 3.50 5.39
N MET A 224 24.42 3.14 4.10
CA MET A 224 25.71 2.69 3.55
C MET A 224 26.80 3.75 3.73
N PHE A 225 26.53 4.98 3.38
CA PHE A 225 27.49 6.08 3.56
C PHE A 225 27.95 6.19 5.01
N LEU A 226 27.02 6.20 5.96
CA LEU A 226 27.35 6.32 7.39
C LEU A 226 28.18 5.13 7.90
N ILE A 227 27.81 3.88 7.56
CA ILE A 227 28.54 2.70 8.04
C ILE A 227 29.95 2.61 7.42
N PHE A 228 30.13 2.97 6.15
CA PHE A 228 31.45 3.00 5.53
C PHE A 228 32.36 4.07 6.21
N ILE A 229 31.85 5.26 6.47
CA ILE A 229 32.60 6.30 7.18
C ILE A 229 32.99 5.81 8.59
N VAL A 230 32.03 5.32 9.38
CA VAL A 230 32.27 4.84 10.73
C VAL A 230 33.32 3.72 10.73
N TYR A 231 33.22 2.78 9.76
CA TYR A 231 34.16 1.69 9.64
C TYR A 231 35.56 2.15 9.28
N ILE A 232 35.71 3.02 8.28
CA ILE A 232 37.01 3.54 7.82
C ILE A 232 37.68 4.35 8.93
N LEU A 233 36.95 5.22 9.61
CA LEU A 233 37.48 6.00 10.74
C LEU A 233 37.98 5.11 11.89
N TYR A 234 37.19 4.07 12.23
CA TYR A 234 37.61 3.11 13.25
C TYR A 234 38.85 2.32 12.82
N TYR A 235 38.88 1.84 11.57
CA TYR A 235 39.97 1.03 11.03
C TYR A 235 41.28 1.80 11.00
N LEU A 236 41.28 3.05 10.50
CA LEU A 236 42.46 3.91 10.44
C LEU A 236 42.97 4.29 11.85
N LYS A 237 42.05 4.55 12.80
CA LYS A 237 42.42 4.82 14.19
C LYS A 237 43.14 3.66 14.87
N ASN A 238 42.68 2.43 14.65
CA ASN A 238 43.20 1.24 15.35
C ASN A 238 44.45 0.62 14.70
N ASN A 239 44.66 0.82 13.37
CA ASN A 239 45.76 0.20 12.64
C ASN A 239 46.88 1.20 12.23
N SER A 240 46.91 2.39 12.82
CA SER A 240 47.80 3.49 12.45
C SER A 240 47.59 3.96 10.99
N PHE A 241 47.94 5.19 10.72
CA PHE A 241 47.80 5.80 9.39
C PHE A 241 49.04 5.44 8.55
N ASN A 242 49.06 4.24 7.96
CA ASN A 242 50.17 3.74 7.13
C ASN A 242 49.66 3.28 5.74
N LYS A 243 50.63 3.06 4.82
CA LYS A 243 50.30 2.64 3.42
C LYS A 243 49.45 1.39 3.35
N SER A 244 49.68 0.42 4.24
CA SER A 244 48.89 -0.83 4.27
C SER A 244 47.44 -0.60 4.69
N SER A 245 47.22 0.21 5.74
CA SER A 245 45.88 0.55 6.22
C SER A 245 45.11 1.37 5.18
N LEU A 246 45.77 2.32 4.53
CA LEU A 246 45.19 3.12 3.46
C LEU A 246 44.84 2.24 2.24
N GLY A 247 45.73 1.30 1.86
CA GLY A 247 45.49 0.34 0.80
C GLY A 247 44.27 -0.54 1.07
N THR A 248 44.08 -0.96 2.33
CA THR A 248 42.88 -1.72 2.73
C THR A 248 41.60 -0.86 2.60
N CYS A 249 41.63 0.38 3.06
CA CYS A 249 40.49 1.30 2.90
C CYS A 249 40.16 1.55 1.44
N LEU A 250 41.15 1.78 0.59
CA LEU A 250 40.98 1.95 -0.86
C LEU A 250 40.41 0.70 -1.53
N SER A 251 40.82 -0.47 -1.09
CA SER A 251 40.28 -1.75 -1.63
C SER A 251 38.80 -1.94 -1.35
N LEU A 252 38.21 -1.30 -0.31
CA LEU A 252 36.78 -1.33 -0.05
C LEU A 252 35.97 -0.45 -1.03
N ILE A 253 36.61 0.51 -1.70
CA ILE A 253 35.94 1.37 -2.68
C ILE A 253 35.74 0.63 -4.01
N ILE A 254 36.62 -0.33 -4.35
CA ILE A 254 36.54 -1.08 -5.63
C ILE A 254 35.20 -1.77 -5.82
N PRO A 255 34.65 -2.54 -4.86
CA PRO A 255 33.32 -3.15 -5.00
C PRO A 255 32.20 -2.10 -5.22
N ILE A 256 32.32 -0.92 -4.60
CA ILE A 256 31.33 0.17 -4.76
C ILE A 256 31.34 0.68 -6.21
N ILE A 257 32.54 0.98 -6.77
CA ILE A 257 32.68 1.49 -8.13
C ILE A 257 32.12 0.46 -9.13
N ILE A 258 32.49 -0.82 -8.98
CA ILE A 258 32.02 -1.88 -9.87
C ILE A 258 30.50 -2.05 -9.76
N ALA A 259 29.94 -2.01 -8.55
CA ALA A 259 28.49 -2.12 -8.33
C ALA A 259 27.72 -0.96 -8.97
N VAL A 260 28.23 0.27 -8.84
CA VAL A 260 27.66 1.47 -9.51
C VAL A 260 27.67 1.31 -11.04
N PHE A 261 28.82 0.86 -11.59
CA PHE A 261 28.93 0.62 -13.03
C PHE A 261 27.94 -0.41 -13.53
N ILE A 262 27.87 -1.60 -12.88
CA ILE A 262 26.92 -2.67 -13.25
C ILE A 262 25.47 -2.17 -13.16
N THR A 263 25.14 -1.43 -12.10
CA THR A 263 23.77 -0.94 -11.89
C THR A 263 23.35 0.05 -12.98
N ASN A 264 24.23 1.00 -13.34
CA ASN A 264 23.94 1.94 -14.42
C ASN A 264 23.76 1.23 -15.78
N LEU A 265 24.57 0.21 -16.09
CA LEU A 265 24.38 -0.61 -17.30
C LEU A 265 23.00 -1.31 -17.34
N VAL A 266 22.50 -1.78 -16.17
CA VAL A 266 21.17 -2.39 -16.10
C VAL A 266 20.08 -1.32 -16.26
N PHE A 267 20.25 -0.14 -15.67
CA PHE A 267 19.29 0.95 -15.78
C PHE A 267 19.19 1.51 -17.20
N GLU A 268 20.30 1.68 -17.90
CA GLU A 268 20.32 2.06 -19.33
C GLU A 268 19.46 1.13 -20.22
N ARG A 269 19.42 -0.17 -19.87
CA ARG A 269 18.60 -1.17 -20.56
C ARG A 269 17.14 -1.22 -20.11
N SER A 270 16.78 -0.53 -19.02
CA SER A 270 15.43 -0.59 -18.46
C SER A 270 14.43 0.37 -19.11
N ALA A 271 14.87 1.15 -20.10
CA ALA A 271 14.15 2.13 -20.93
C ALA A 271 12.90 2.79 -20.30
N ASN A 272 13.03 4.06 -19.95
CA ASN A 272 11.94 5.05 -19.78
C ASN A 272 11.17 5.14 -18.45
N GLU A 273 11.58 4.52 -17.35
CA GLU A 273 10.98 4.84 -16.05
C GLU A 273 11.89 5.79 -15.26
N GLU A 274 11.36 6.92 -14.80
CA GLU A 274 12.09 7.95 -14.03
C GLU A 274 12.91 7.38 -12.87
N ARG A 275 12.44 6.31 -12.25
CA ARG A 275 13.10 5.65 -11.13
C ARG A 275 14.41 4.97 -11.52
N TYR A 276 14.54 4.47 -12.73
CA TYR A 276 15.64 3.61 -13.19
C TYR A 276 16.43 4.21 -14.37
N ILE A 277 16.49 5.53 -14.48
CA ILE A 277 17.28 6.22 -15.52
C ILE A 277 18.78 6.11 -15.23
N SER A 278 19.19 6.52 -14.04
CA SER A 278 20.56 6.39 -13.54
C SER A 278 20.61 6.53 -12.01
N LEU A 279 21.68 6.04 -11.39
CA LEU A 279 21.92 6.27 -9.96
C LEU A 279 22.16 7.76 -9.65
N GLY A 280 22.77 8.52 -10.55
CA GLY A 280 22.95 9.97 -10.40
C GLY A 280 21.61 10.68 -10.26
N ASN A 281 20.71 10.46 -11.23
CA ASN A 281 19.35 11.02 -11.17
C ASN A 281 18.61 10.59 -9.89
N ARG A 282 18.83 9.35 -9.43
CA ARG A 282 18.19 8.86 -8.22
C ARG A 282 18.68 9.56 -6.95
N VAL A 283 19.94 9.96 -6.91
CA VAL A 283 20.52 10.77 -5.82
C VAL A 283 20.00 12.22 -5.89
N GLU A 284 19.92 12.81 -7.08
CA GLU A 284 19.36 14.17 -7.27
C GLU A 284 17.88 14.26 -6.87
N GLN A 285 17.12 13.18 -6.99
CA GLN A 285 15.75 13.06 -6.49
C GLN A 285 15.64 13.05 -4.96
N ILE A 286 16.75 13.04 -4.20
CA ILE A 286 16.75 13.23 -2.74
C ILE A 286 16.60 14.73 -2.46
N ASN A 287 15.44 15.29 -2.76
CA ASN A 287 15.10 16.69 -2.51
C ASN A 287 13.63 16.81 -2.07
N LEU A 288 13.30 17.92 -1.42
CA LEU A 288 11.95 18.16 -0.87
C LEU A 288 10.85 18.35 -1.94
N LYS A 289 11.21 18.42 -3.22
CA LYS A 289 10.24 18.53 -4.33
C LYS A 289 9.76 17.17 -4.83
N ASP A 290 10.44 16.09 -4.46
CA ASP A 290 10.07 14.72 -4.83
C ASP A 290 8.72 14.31 -4.23
N GLU A 291 7.82 13.78 -5.05
CA GLU A 291 6.46 13.39 -4.63
C GLU A 291 6.44 12.31 -3.53
N SER A 292 7.38 11.37 -3.55
CA SER A 292 7.48 10.34 -2.51
C SER A 292 7.91 10.93 -1.17
N ILE A 293 8.76 11.97 -1.17
CA ILE A 293 9.17 12.68 0.05
C ILE A 293 8.00 13.54 0.56
N LYS A 294 7.33 14.27 -0.32
CA LYS A 294 6.12 15.06 0.04
C LYS A 294 5.04 14.17 0.65
N THR A 295 4.78 13.01 0.04
CA THR A 295 3.82 12.03 0.56
C THR A 295 4.19 11.58 1.96
N ARG A 296 5.48 11.27 2.23
CA ARG A 296 5.95 10.89 3.58
C ARG A 296 5.81 12.03 4.57
N ILE A 297 6.17 13.26 4.21
CA ILE A 297 6.00 14.44 5.08
C ILE A 297 4.51 14.61 5.44
N THR A 298 3.60 14.42 4.49
CA THR A 298 2.16 14.46 4.75
C THR A 298 1.73 13.35 5.71
N ILE A 299 2.19 12.12 5.50
CA ILE A 299 1.92 10.98 6.37
C ILE A 299 2.48 11.24 7.79
N TRP A 300 3.68 11.77 7.91
CA TRP A 300 4.28 12.13 9.21
C TRP A 300 3.49 13.23 9.91
N GLY A 301 3.03 14.25 9.17
CA GLY A 301 2.14 15.28 9.71
C GLY A 301 0.85 14.69 10.27
N ASN A 302 0.22 13.77 9.53
CA ASN A 302 -0.98 13.04 9.96
C ASN A 302 -0.69 12.19 11.22
N SER A 303 0.46 11.50 11.27
CA SER A 303 0.87 10.70 12.42
C SER A 303 1.09 11.54 13.67
N ILE A 304 1.72 12.72 13.52
CA ILE A 304 1.91 13.68 14.61
C ILE A 304 0.58 14.23 15.11
N GLN A 305 -0.36 14.52 14.21
CA GLN A 305 -1.70 14.97 14.60
C GLN A 305 -2.42 13.88 15.37
N LEU A 306 -2.41 12.64 14.88
CA LEU A 306 -3.02 11.48 15.55
C LEU A 306 -2.43 11.26 16.96
N ALA A 307 -1.09 11.38 17.10
CA ALA A 307 -0.42 11.31 18.40
C ALA A 307 -0.80 12.46 19.35
N LYS A 308 -0.97 13.69 18.84
CA LYS A 308 -1.40 14.84 19.64
C LYS A 308 -2.84 14.71 20.14
N GLU A 309 -3.71 14.10 19.35
CA GLU A 309 -5.10 13.86 19.73
C GLU A 309 -5.23 12.70 20.73
N ASN A 310 -4.26 11.78 20.77
CA ASN A 310 -4.24 10.61 21.66
C ASN A 310 -2.88 10.49 22.41
N PRO A 311 -2.46 11.47 23.24
CA PRO A 311 -1.08 11.59 23.68
C PRO A 311 -0.64 10.55 24.73
N ILE A 312 -1.56 9.95 25.47
CA ILE A 312 -1.25 9.07 26.63
C ILE A 312 -1.13 7.62 26.18
N THR A 313 -2.18 7.07 25.57
CA THR A 313 -2.29 5.64 25.20
C THR A 313 -2.25 5.41 23.67
N GLY A 314 -2.28 6.47 22.88
CA GLY A 314 -2.42 6.36 21.45
C GLY A 314 -3.79 5.78 21.04
N VAL A 315 -3.88 5.34 19.79
CA VAL A 315 -5.10 4.72 19.23
C VAL A 315 -5.10 3.19 19.34
N GLY A 316 -4.09 2.62 19.97
CA GLY A 316 -3.86 1.18 20.08
C GLY A 316 -2.82 0.66 19.09
N LEU A 317 -1.90 -0.18 19.58
CA LEU A 317 -0.86 -0.79 18.79
C LEU A 317 -1.44 -1.52 17.56
N GLY A 318 -0.89 -1.29 16.36
CA GLY A 318 -1.37 -1.88 15.11
C GLY A 318 -2.64 -1.23 14.53
N ASN A 319 -3.23 -0.22 15.20
CA ASN A 319 -4.44 0.47 14.74
C ASN A 319 -4.15 1.69 13.85
N TYR A 320 -2.88 2.06 13.64
CA TYR A 320 -2.51 3.16 12.75
C TYR A 320 -3.20 3.05 11.38
N LYS A 321 -3.15 1.88 10.75
CA LYS A 321 -3.74 1.61 9.43
C LYS A 321 -5.27 1.80 9.35
N VAL A 322 -5.97 1.87 10.50
CA VAL A 322 -7.41 2.14 10.59
C VAL A 322 -7.65 3.60 10.94
N GLU A 323 -6.99 4.10 11.98
CA GLU A 323 -7.26 5.42 12.55
C GLU A 323 -6.58 6.57 11.78
N SER A 324 -5.60 6.29 10.91
CA SER A 324 -5.00 7.29 10.00
C SER A 324 -5.91 7.68 8.83
N ILE A 325 -6.86 6.82 8.43
CA ILE A 325 -7.68 7.01 7.22
C ILE A 325 -8.39 8.38 7.16
N PRO A 326 -9.00 8.90 8.24
CA PRO A 326 -9.66 10.21 8.22
C PRO A 326 -8.71 11.39 7.91
N TYR A 327 -7.41 11.24 8.16
CA TYR A 327 -6.40 12.27 7.93
C TYR A 327 -5.81 12.26 6.52
N GLU A 328 -6.08 11.22 5.74
CA GLU A 328 -5.50 11.00 4.41
C GLU A 328 -6.22 11.74 3.26
N LYS A 329 -7.07 12.73 3.57
CA LYS A 329 -7.87 13.46 2.57
C LYS A 329 -7.05 14.23 1.52
N THR A 330 -5.77 14.47 1.80
CA THR A 330 -4.84 15.17 0.88
C THR A 330 -3.91 14.23 0.12
N LEU A 331 -3.86 12.94 0.47
CA LEU A 331 -3.04 11.96 -0.23
C LEU A 331 -3.70 11.53 -1.54
N ASP A 332 -2.89 11.37 -2.60
CA ASP A 332 -3.39 10.92 -3.90
C ASP A 332 -3.59 9.41 -3.91
N ASN A 333 -4.72 8.97 -3.37
CA ASN A 333 -5.13 7.59 -3.51
C ASN A 333 -6.67 7.49 -3.59
N ASN A 334 -7.17 6.83 -4.60
CA ASN A 334 -8.61 6.63 -4.79
C ASN A 334 -9.18 5.57 -3.82
N SER A 335 -8.42 4.53 -3.51
CA SER A 335 -8.85 3.36 -2.74
C SER A 335 -7.80 2.84 -1.78
N SER A 336 -6.52 3.13 -1.98
CA SER A 336 -5.43 2.72 -1.10
C SER A 336 -5.35 3.58 0.16
N ILE A 337 -4.81 3.03 1.22
CA ILE A 337 -4.56 3.68 2.51
C ILE A 337 -3.10 3.50 2.90
N SER A 338 -2.61 4.38 3.77
CA SER A 338 -1.28 4.22 4.36
C SER A 338 -1.33 3.19 5.48
N LEU A 339 -0.77 1.99 5.22
CA LEU A 339 -0.73 0.92 6.22
C LEU A 339 0.25 1.23 7.36
N HIS A 340 1.24 2.09 7.11
CA HIS A 340 2.29 2.49 8.04
C HIS A 340 2.59 3.98 7.92
N SER A 341 3.07 4.57 9.02
CA SER A 341 3.59 5.95 9.08
C SER A 341 4.86 6.15 8.23
N HIS A 342 5.54 5.09 7.80
CA HIS A 342 6.91 5.14 7.27
C HIS A 342 7.92 5.84 8.22
N ASN A 343 7.68 5.72 9.51
CA ASN A 343 8.58 6.13 10.59
C ASN A 343 8.12 5.42 11.86
N ASP A 344 8.86 4.39 12.30
CA ASP A 344 8.49 3.59 13.47
C ASP A 344 8.32 4.45 14.74
N PHE A 345 9.10 5.50 14.91
CA PHE A 345 9.04 6.35 16.11
C PHE A 345 7.73 7.14 16.17
N LEU A 346 7.28 7.68 15.03
CA LEU A 346 6.01 8.39 14.92
C LEU A 346 4.82 7.42 14.97
N GLU A 347 4.94 6.25 14.35
CA GLU A 347 3.90 5.22 14.40
C GLU A 347 3.66 4.72 15.82
N VAL A 348 4.73 4.39 16.54
CA VAL A 348 4.66 4.00 17.97
C VAL A 348 4.05 5.12 18.81
N ALA A 349 4.45 6.39 18.59
CA ALA A 349 3.89 7.51 19.34
C ALA A 349 2.37 7.70 19.06
N ALA A 350 1.94 7.51 17.81
CA ALA A 350 0.53 7.61 17.44
C ALA A 350 -0.30 6.43 18.00
N GLU A 351 0.27 5.23 17.99
CA GLU A 351 -0.42 4.00 18.39
C GLU A 351 -0.44 3.78 19.90
N THR A 352 0.62 4.18 20.62
CA THR A 352 0.82 3.78 22.02
C THR A 352 1.10 4.95 22.96
N GLY A 353 1.00 6.17 22.43
CA GLY A 353 1.22 7.42 23.16
C GLY A 353 2.65 7.97 23.02
N ILE A 354 2.77 9.27 23.20
CA ILE A 354 4.03 10.03 22.99
C ILE A 354 5.14 9.51 23.90
N LEU A 355 4.84 9.23 25.17
CA LEU A 355 5.83 8.72 26.12
C LEU A 355 6.44 7.40 25.64
N ASN A 356 5.64 6.49 25.11
CA ASN A 356 6.14 5.20 24.63
C ASN A 356 6.96 5.35 23.34
N GLY A 357 6.59 6.29 22.45
CA GLY A 357 7.42 6.67 21.29
C GLY A 357 8.81 7.19 21.71
N LEU A 358 8.88 8.02 22.78
CA LEU A 358 10.14 8.50 23.34
C LEU A 358 10.94 7.37 24.00
N ILE A 359 10.29 6.42 24.66
CA ILE A 359 10.94 5.23 25.23
C ILE A 359 11.55 4.39 24.09
N TYR A 360 10.80 4.16 23.01
CA TYR A 360 11.31 3.43 21.85
C TYR A 360 12.54 4.12 21.24
N LEU A 361 12.52 5.43 21.05
CA LEU A 361 13.68 6.21 20.60
C LEU A 361 14.88 6.11 21.58
N SER A 362 14.60 6.17 22.89
CA SER A 362 15.65 6.13 23.94
C SER A 362 16.40 4.78 23.95
N ILE A 363 15.78 3.68 23.50
CA ILE A 363 16.43 2.37 23.33
C ILE A 363 17.61 2.51 22.34
N PHE A 364 17.40 3.15 21.20
CA PHE A 364 18.45 3.32 20.17
C PHE A 364 19.55 4.26 20.65
N ILE A 365 19.18 5.33 21.34
CA ILE A 365 20.14 6.27 21.94
C ILE A 365 21.01 5.54 22.98
N LEU A 366 20.40 4.72 23.84
CA LEU A 366 21.12 3.95 24.87
C LEU A 366 22.09 2.93 24.25
N ILE A 367 21.63 2.17 23.24
CA ILE A 367 22.47 1.20 22.51
C ILE A 367 23.66 1.92 21.88
N THR A 368 23.42 3.03 21.19
CA THR A 368 24.46 3.83 20.54
C THR A 368 25.47 4.34 21.57
N PHE A 369 25.00 4.94 22.66
CA PHE A 369 25.87 5.46 23.71
C PHE A 369 26.74 4.37 24.36
N ILE A 370 26.13 3.21 24.69
CA ILE A 370 26.86 2.09 25.28
C ILE A 370 27.97 1.60 24.33
N ASN A 371 27.69 1.42 23.06
CA ASN A 371 28.64 0.87 22.10
C ASN A 371 29.73 1.88 21.72
N ILE A 372 29.41 3.18 21.58
CA ILE A 372 30.43 4.24 21.43
C ILE A 372 31.38 4.27 22.63
N LYS A 373 30.84 4.24 23.85
CA LYS A 373 31.67 4.22 25.07
C LYS A 373 32.63 3.03 25.09
N ARG A 374 32.17 1.82 24.61
CA ARG A 374 33.01 0.62 24.54
C ARG A 374 34.10 0.71 23.47
N ILE A 375 33.81 1.26 22.31
CA ILE A 375 34.79 1.48 21.25
C ILE A 375 35.97 2.35 21.77
N PHE A 376 35.67 3.36 22.58
CA PHE A 376 36.72 4.30 23.07
C PHE A 376 37.37 3.85 24.37
N LYS A 377 36.65 3.17 25.28
CA LYS A 377 37.14 2.89 26.65
C LYS A 377 37.56 1.46 26.90
N SER A 378 37.18 0.49 26.08
CA SER A 378 37.57 -0.89 26.29
C SER A 378 39.06 -1.12 25.99
N ALA A 379 39.72 -1.93 26.81
CA ALA A 379 41.08 -2.35 26.53
C ALA A 379 41.12 -3.55 25.54
N GLU A 380 40.10 -4.39 25.55
CA GLU A 380 40.01 -5.63 24.75
C GLU A 380 39.58 -5.33 23.30
N THR A 381 40.38 -5.71 22.32
CA THR A 381 40.15 -5.54 20.91
C THR A 381 38.83 -6.22 20.47
N ASN A 382 38.57 -7.44 20.95
CA ASN A 382 37.33 -8.18 20.61
C ASN A 382 36.08 -7.42 21.05
N ARG A 383 36.09 -6.82 22.24
CA ARG A 383 34.97 -6.03 22.72
C ARG A 383 34.75 -4.77 21.88
N LYS A 384 35.83 -4.11 21.42
CA LYS A 384 35.74 -2.97 20.50
C LYS A 384 35.13 -3.37 19.17
N THR A 385 35.56 -4.51 18.61
CA THR A 385 35.07 -5.02 17.33
C THR A 385 33.57 -5.38 17.39
N ILE A 386 33.13 -6.04 18.46
CA ILE A 386 31.71 -6.35 18.68
C ILE A 386 30.89 -5.06 18.86
N ALA A 387 31.42 -4.10 19.60
CA ALA A 387 30.75 -2.81 19.79
C ALA A 387 30.65 -2.00 18.49
N LEU A 388 31.68 -2.06 17.63
CA LEU A 388 31.65 -1.45 16.29
C LEU A 388 30.57 -2.10 15.40
N LEU A 389 30.57 -3.44 15.33
CA LEU A 389 29.55 -4.18 14.58
C LEU A 389 28.15 -3.81 15.03
N THR A 390 27.94 -3.80 16.35
CA THR A 390 26.63 -3.46 16.94
C THR A 390 26.24 -2.03 16.62
N LEU A 391 27.18 -1.07 16.71
CA LEU A 391 26.94 0.34 16.36
C LEU A 391 26.55 0.49 14.87
N MET A 392 27.28 -0.15 13.96
CA MET A 392 26.97 -0.07 12.52
C MET A 392 25.60 -0.69 12.21
N MET A 393 25.25 -1.84 12.81
CA MET A 393 23.90 -2.40 12.68
C MET A 393 22.82 -1.45 13.24
N THR A 394 23.10 -0.80 14.37
CA THR A 394 22.18 0.17 15.00
C THR A 394 21.95 1.38 14.10
N ILE A 395 22.99 1.87 13.41
CA ILE A 395 22.86 2.95 12.41
C ILE A 395 21.93 2.51 11.28
N VAL A 396 22.16 1.33 10.70
CA VAL A 396 21.32 0.83 9.59
C VAL A 396 19.86 0.68 10.03
N TYR A 397 19.63 0.03 11.18
CA TYR A 397 18.28 -0.18 11.68
C TYR A 397 17.59 1.14 12.07
N GLY A 398 18.29 2.05 12.73
CA GLY A 398 17.77 3.35 13.16
C GLY A 398 17.40 4.25 11.98
N VAL A 399 18.21 4.30 10.94
CA VAL A 399 17.88 5.04 9.70
C VAL A 399 16.66 4.40 9.01
N ASP A 400 16.59 3.09 8.97
CA ASP A 400 15.43 2.40 8.39
C ASP A 400 14.16 2.66 9.19
N SER A 401 14.22 2.61 10.53
CA SER A 401 13.09 2.96 11.42
C SER A 401 12.64 4.43 11.27
N ALA A 402 13.53 5.35 10.93
CA ALA A 402 13.18 6.76 10.71
C ALA A 402 12.49 7.03 9.37
N ILE A 403 12.64 6.15 8.38
CA ILE A 403 12.17 6.39 7.00
C ILE A 403 11.22 5.29 6.48
N ASN A 404 11.24 4.11 7.09
CA ASN A 404 10.42 2.94 6.75
C ASN A 404 9.74 2.37 8.00
N PHE A 405 9.52 1.04 8.06
CA PHE A 405 8.79 0.33 9.12
C PHE A 405 9.39 -1.06 9.40
N PRO A 406 10.68 -1.16 9.83
CA PRO A 406 11.35 -2.44 10.06
C PRO A 406 10.89 -3.18 11.32
N MET A 407 10.22 -2.54 12.27
CA MET A 407 9.90 -3.09 13.59
C MET A 407 9.12 -4.41 13.51
N PHE A 408 8.19 -4.53 12.57
CA PHE A 408 7.36 -5.72 12.37
C PHE A 408 7.77 -6.55 11.14
N ARG A 409 9.03 -6.42 10.69
CA ARG A 409 9.58 -7.19 9.57
C ARG A 409 10.61 -8.20 10.05
N PRO A 410 10.29 -9.52 10.07
CA PRO A 410 11.19 -10.56 10.60
C PRO A 410 12.61 -10.50 10.05
N ALA A 411 12.75 -10.15 8.76
CA ALA A 411 14.05 -9.95 8.10
C ALA A 411 14.96 -8.94 8.81
N MET A 412 14.39 -7.91 9.42
CA MET A 412 15.08 -6.87 10.18
C MET A 412 15.04 -7.13 11.69
N LEU A 413 13.92 -7.66 12.19
CA LEU A 413 13.69 -7.91 13.62
C LEU A 413 14.74 -8.84 14.22
N ILE A 414 15.18 -9.87 13.49
CA ILE A 414 16.26 -10.79 13.92
C ILE A 414 17.55 -10.00 14.19
N PHE A 415 17.88 -9.03 13.36
CA PHE A 415 19.06 -8.18 13.58
C PHE A 415 18.87 -7.18 14.72
N LEU A 416 17.65 -6.67 14.94
CA LEU A 416 17.35 -5.91 16.15
C LEU A 416 17.58 -6.75 17.41
N CYS A 417 17.09 -7.98 17.43
CA CYS A 417 17.37 -8.92 18.52
C CYS A 417 18.88 -9.14 18.71
N LEU A 418 19.63 -9.32 17.62
CA LEU A 418 21.09 -9.46 17.68
C LEU A 418 21.79 -8.20 18.21
N ILE A 419 21.34 -7.00 17.85
CA ILE A 419 21.83 -5.72 18.40
C ILE A 419 21.65 -5.68 19.93
N PHE A 420 20.47 -6.07 20.43
CA PHE A 420 20.21 -6.18 21.87
C PHE A 420 21.17 -7.19 22.53
N VAL A 421 21.23 -8.40 21.98
CA VAL A 421 22.05 -9.49 22.50
C VAL A 421 23.52 -9.08 22.58
N LEU A 422 24.11 -8.58 21.49
CA LEU A 422 25.51 -8.18 21.45
C LEU A 422 25.78 -7.00 22.40
N THR A 423 24.83 -6.06 22.55
CA THR A 423 24.96 -4.97 23.53
C THR A 423 24.95 -5.54 24.95
N ILE A 424 24.11 -6.52 25.28
CA ILE A 424 23.98 -7.11 26.61
C ILE A 424 25.22 -7.96 26.95
N ILE A 425 25.58 -8.92 26.09
CA ILE A 425 26.68 -9.87 26.39
C ILE A 425 28.06 -9.24 26.37
N ASN A 426 28.24 -8.16 25.61
CA ASN A 426 29.49 -7.39 25.59
C ASN A 426 29.69 -6.49 26.83
N THR A 427 28.76 -6.49 27.79
CA THR A 427 28.89 -5.79 29.07
C THR A 427 29.76 -6.61 30.03
N PRO A 428 30.76 -6.01 30.72
CA PRO A 428 31.46 -6.71 31.79
C PRO A 428 30.48 -7.19 32.86
N PRO A 429 30.61 -8.41 33.38
CA PRO A 429 29.73 -8.86 34.44
C PRO A 429 29.88 -7.93 35.66
N PRO A 430 28.78 -7.53 36.31
CA PRO A 430 28.86 -6.76 37.55
C PRO A 430 29.55 -7.60 38.62
N SER A 431 30.39 -6.91 39.45
CA SER A 431 31.19 -7.53 40.50
C SER A 431 30.39 -8.23 41.63
N SER A 432 29.05 -8.01 41.67
CA SER A 432 28.15 -8.59 42.65
C SER A 432 26.95 -9.29 41.97
N LEU A 433 27.20 -10.41 41.29
CA LEU A 433 26.09 -11.24 40.77
C LEU A 433 25.73 -12.30 41.81
N GLU A 434 24.48 -12.29 42.26
CA GLU A 434 23.87 -13.44 42.90
C GLU A 434 23.66 -14.52 41.83
N PHE A 435 24.18 -15.73 42.07
CA PHE A 435 24.02 -16.85 41.16
C PHE A 435 22.64 -17.42 41.25
N GLU A 436 21.93 -17.50 40.10
CA GLU A 436 20.59 -18.06 40.06
C GLU A 436 20.70 -19.60 40.11
N THR A 437 20.11 -20.20 41.15
CA THR A 437 20.10 -21.64 41.37
C THR A 437 19.00 -22.37 40.61
N ASN A 438 17.92 -21.66 40.16
CA ASN A 438 16.74 -22.29 39.59
C ASN A 438 16.48 -21.90 38.13
N LYS A 439 17.40 -22.30 37.24
CA LYS A 439 17.35 -22.02 35.81
C LYS A 439 16.15 -22.65 35.11
N SER A 440 15.73 -23.84 35.54
CA SER A 440 14.61 -24.58 34.95
C SER A 440 13.29 -23.88 35.10
N LYS A 441 13.03 -23.19 36.21
CA LYS A 441 11.77 -22.40 36.39
C LYS A 441 11.69 -21.22 35.41
N SER A 442 12.79 -20.52 35.19
CA SER A 442 12.83 -19.40 34.23
C SER A 442 12.54 -19.87 32.80
N TYR A 443 13.05 -21.05 32.42
CA TYR A 443 12.72 -21.63 31.12
C TYR A 443 11.30 -22.16 30.98
N LEU A 444 10.69 -22.68 32.04
CA LEU A 444 9.30 -23.11 32.01
C LEU A 444 8.36 -21.93 31.67
N ILE A 445 8.64 -20.74 32.22
CA ILE A 445 7.90 -19.53 31.89
C ILE A 445 8.08 -19.16 30.41
N LEU A 446 9.32 -19.17 29.91
CA LEU A 446 9.60 -18.85 28.51
C LEU A 446 8.96 -19.84 27.54
N ILE A 447 8.95 -21.14 27.85
CA ILE A 447 8.28 -22.16 27.06
C ILE A 447 6.76 -21.90 27.04
N THR A 448 6.15 -21.59 28.18
CA THR A 448 4.72 -21.29 28.26
C THR A 448 4.38 -20.08 27.39
N ILE A 449 5.17 -19.01 27.47
CA ILE A 449 5.00 -17.82 26.63
C ILE A 449 5.17 -18.18 25.16
N SER A 450 6.18 -18.99 24.81
CA SER A 450 6.44 -19.42 23.44
C SER A 450 5.31 -20.29 22.87
N ILE A 451 4.68 -21.15 23.68
CA ILE A 451 3.51 -21.93 23.26
C ILE A 451 2.33 -20.99 22.96
N ILE A 452 2.06 -20.01 23.83
CA ILE A 452 0.98 -19.05 23.65
C ILE A 452 1.22 -18.22 22.37
N THR A 453 2.42 -17.69 22.20
CA THR A 453 2.76 -16.88 21.00
C THR A 453 2.74 -17.71 19.73
N SER A 454 3.13 -18.98 19.77
CA SER A 454 3.06 -19.90 18.63
C SER A 454 1.60 -20.18 18.23
N TYR A 455 0.71 -20.31 19.20
CA TYR A 455 -0.71 -20.47 18.93
C TYR A 455 -1.30 -19.22 18.22
N PHE A 456 -1.01 -18.02 18.73
CA PHE A 456 -1.49 -16.81 18.07
C PHE A 456 -0.84 -16.58 16.69
N ALA A 457 0.45 -16.87 16.55
CA ALA A 457 1.13 -16.83 15.25
C ALA A 457 0.52 -17.81 14.23
N PHE A 458 0.14 -19.00 14.68
CA PHE A 458 -0.59 -19.98 13.86
C PHE A 458 -1.96 -19.45 13.41
N LEU A 459 -2.71 -18.80 14.30
CA LEU A 459 -4.00 -18.21 13.93
C LEU A 459 -3.83 -17.06 12.92
N ASN A 460 -2.80 -16.24 13.08
CA ASN A 460 -2.49 -15.18 12.13
C ASN A 460 -2.11 -15.75 10.75
N ASN A 461 -1.30 -16.80 10.72
CA ASN A 461 -0.94 -17.47 9.47
C ASN A 461 -2.17 -18.11 8.78
N LYS A 462 -3.09 -18.70 9.56
CA LYS A 462 -4.35 -19.22 9.04
C LYS A 462 -5.24 -18.10 8.45
N ALA A 463 -5.28 -16.93 9.10
CA ALA A 463 -5.98 -15.76 8.58
C ALA A 463 -5.38 -15.27 7.25
N SER A 464 -4.06 -15.23 7.13
CA SER A 464 -3.38 -14.85 5.88
C SER A 464 -3.67 -15.83 4.74
N SER A 465 -3.81 -17.12 5.04
CA SER A 465 -4.20 -18.11 4.04
C SER A 465 -5.65 -17.91 3.56
N LEU A 466 -6.55 -17.50 4.45
CA LEU A 466 -7.92 -17.13 4.06
C LEU A 466 -7.93 -15.86 3.20
N GLU A 467 -7.15 -14.85 3.59
CA GLU A 467 -6.97 -13.62 2.83
C GLU A 467 -6.47 -13.89 1.39
N TYR A 468 -5.53 -14.83 1.24
CA TYR A 468 -5.05 -15.26 -0.07
C TYR A 468 -6.17 -15.81 -0.96
N LEU A 469 -7.11 -16.60 -0.42
CA LEU A 469 -8.25 -17.12 -1.17
C LEU A 469 -9.22 -15.99 -1.56
N ILE A 470 -9.50 -15.08 -0.64
CA ILE A 470 -10.34 -13.89 -0.91
C ILE A 470 -9.73 -13.06 -2.05
N GLN A 471 -8.42 -12.81 -2.01
CA GLN A 471 -7.76 -12.04 -3.06
C GLN A 471 -7.86 -12.73 -4.42
N LYS A 472 -7.73 -14.04 -4.48
CA LYS A 472 -7.94 -14.81 -5.72
C LYS A 472 -9.33 -14.61 -6.32
N ASP A 473 -10.36 -14.61 -5.47
CA ASP A 473 -11.73 -14.37 -5.90
C ASP A 473 -11.94 -12.93 -6.37
N VAL A 474 -11.34 -11.95 -5.69
CA VAL A 474 -11.36 -10.54 -6.10
C VAL A 474 -10.63 -10.32 -7.43
N GLU A 475 -9.45 -10.91 -7.62
CA GLU A 475 -8.67 -10.82 -8.86
C GLU A 475 -9.41 -11.41 -10.07
N SER A 476 -10.21 -12.46 -9.86
CA SER A 476 -11.07 -13.05 -10.87
C SER A 476 -12.41 -12.31 -11.05
N LEU A 477 -12.61 -11.18 -10.37
CA LEU A 477 -13.90 -10.47 -10.27
C LEU A 477 -15.03 -11.39 -9.83
N PHE A 478 -14.75 -12.34 -8.95
CA PHE A 478 -15.67 -13.38 -8.48
C PHE A 478 -16.21 -14.28 -9.59
N ALA A 479 -15.52 -14.39 -10.72
CA ALA A 479 -15.89 -15.32 -11.79
C ALA A 479 -15.60 -16.79 -11.42
N THR A 480 -14.55 -17.02 -10.62
CA THR A 480 -14.22 -18.33 -10.03
C THR A 480 -14.29 -18.19 -8.53
N ASN A 481 -15.42 -18.58 -7.93
CA ASN A 481 -15.57 -18.50 -6.48
C ASN A 481 -14.83 -19.66 -5.81
N ASN A 482 -13.69 -19.37 -5.16
CA ASN A 482 -13.01 -20.31 -4.27
C ASN A 482 -13.74 -20.45 -2.93
N LEU A 483 -14.59 -19.46 -2.59
CA LEU A 483 -15.33 -19.37 -1.33
C LEU A 483 -16.79 -18.94 -1.61
N THR A 484 -17.68 -19.42 -0.74
CA THR A 484 -19.02 -18.83 -0.54
C THR A 484 -19.01 -17.96 0.73
N GLY A 485 -20.05 -17.13 0.91
CA GLY A 485 -20.21 -16.33 2.14
C GLY A 485 -20.22 -17.20 3.40
N ASP A 486 -20.89 -18.34 3.36
CA ASP A 486 -20.96 -19.29 4.49
C ASP A 486 -19.61 -19.97 4.77
N GLU A 487 -18.87 -20.35 3.71
CA GLU A 487 -17.53 -20.93 3.86
C GLU A 487 -16.53 -19.93 4.40
N LEU A 488 -16.58 -18.68 3.94
CA LEU A 488 -15.76 -17.61 4.46
C LEU A 488 -15.99 -17.47 5.97
N LEU A 489 -17.25 -17.38 6.41
CA LEU A 489 -17.58 -17.23 7.84
C LEU A 489 -17.09 -18.39 8.70
N LYS A 490 -17.15 -19.63 8.21
CA LYS A 490 -16.63 -20.82 8.92
C LYS A 490 -15.12 -20.75 9.10
N ARG A 491 -14.40 -20.08 8.20
CA ARG A 491 -12.94 -20.02 8.17
C ARG A 491 -12.37 -18.79 8.88
N ILE A 492 -13.19 -17.75 9.17
CA ILE A 492 -12.73 -16.56 9.91
C ILE A 492 -12.20 -17.00 11.28
N PRO A 493 -10.95 -16.69 11.64
CA PRO A 493 -10.42 -16.97 12.98
C PRO A 493 -11.22 -16.24 14.05
N LYS A 494 -11.44 -16.87 15.20
CA LYS A 494 -12.17 -16.26 16.33
C LYS A 494 -11.53 -14.97 16.84
N TYR A 495 -10.24 -14.81 16.63
CA TYR A 495 -9.42 -13.75 17.16
C TYR A 495 -9.15 -12.64 16.12
N LYS A 496 -8.60 -12.96 14.94
CA LYS A 496 -8.26 -11.96 13.91
C LYS A 496 -9.48 -11.62 13.07
N ASN A 497 -9.85 -10.34 13.00
CA ASN A 497 -11.06 -9.87 12.33
C ASN A 497 -10.79 -8.97 11.10
N THR A 498 -9.51 -8.63 10.85
CA THR A 498 -9.06 -7.79 9.72
C THR A 498 -8.06 -8.51 8.81
N LEU A 499 -8.06 -8.12 7.55
CA LEU A 499 -7.02 -8.45 6.60
C LEU A 499 -5.73 -7.66 6.90
N SER A 500 -4.65 -7.97 6.18
CA SER A 500 -3.40 -7.21 6.24
C SER A 500 -3.59 -5.73 5.85
N THR A 501 -4.52 -5.48 4.95
CA THR A 501 -4.90 -4.18 4.36
C THR A 501 -5.95 -3.40 5.15
N ALA A 502 -6.22 -3.75 6.40
CA ALA A 502 -7.15 -3.11 7.35
C ALA A 502 -8.65 -3.32 7.07
N GLU A 503 -9.06 -3.93 5.97
CA GLU A 503 -10.44 -4.33 5.75
C GLU A 503 -10.85 -5.45 6.69
N SER A 504 -12.15 -5.51 7.02
CA SER A 504 -12.69 -6.58 7.83
C SER A 504 -13.00 -7.84 7.00
N PHE A 505 -12.75 -9.03 7.55
CA PHE A 505 -13.27 -10.27 6.97
C PHE A 505 -14.80 -10.26 6.83
N TYR A 506 -15.51 -9.57 7.74
CA TYR A 506 -16.96 -9.41 7.64
C TYR A 506 -17.40 -8.50 6.50
N GLU A 507 -16.56 -7.56 6.05
CA GLU A 507 -16.82 -6.78 4.85
C GLU A 507 -16.86 -7.68 3.62
N TYR A 508 -15.88 -8.57 3.48
CA TYR A 508 -15.87 -9.55 2.41
C TYR A 508 -17.02 -10.54 2.51
N ALA A 509 -17.41 -10.99 3.71
CA ALA A 509 -18.62 -11.79 3.88
C ALA A 509 -19.85 -11.05 3.34
N GLY A 510 -19.98 -9.76 3.63
CA GLY A 510 -21.03 -8.91 3.06
C GLY A 510 -20.97 -8.81 1.53
N ILE A 511 -19.77 -8.75 0.94
CA ILE A 511 -19.57 -8.72 -0.52
C ILE A 511 -20.00 -10.06 -1.15
N TYR A 512 -19.55 -11.20 -0.59
CA TYR A 512 -19.97 -12.53 -1.09
C TYR A 512 -21.48 -12.69 -1.04
N TYR A 513 -22.12 -12.37 0.09
CA TYR A 513 -23.58 -12.43 0.20
C TYR A 513 -24.31 -11.46 -0.75
N THR A 514 -23.71 -10.31 -1.05
CA THR A 514 -24.26 -9.38 -2.06
C THR A 514 -24.25 -10.02 -3.45
N ASN A 515 -23.14 -10.67 -3.82
CA ASN A 515 -23.01 -11.39 -5.10
C ASN A 515 -23.96 -12.61 -5.17
N GLU A 516 -24.17 -13.28 -4.04
CA GLU A 516 -25.13 -14.38 -3.87
C GLU A 516 -26.60 -13.89 -3.81
N LYS A 517 -26.84 -12.58 -3.85
CA LYS A 517 -28.17 -11.93 -3.69
C LYS A 517 -28.86 -12.20 -2.34
N ARG A 518 -28.10 -12.60 -1.34
CA ARG A 518 -28.55 -12.80 0.06
C ARG A 518 -28.42 -11.48 0.82
N TYR A 519 -29.26 -10.52 0.47
CA TYR A 519 -29.10 -9.11 0.88
C TYR A 519 -29.23 -8.88 2.40
N ASP A 520 -30.04 -9.65 3.12
CA ASP A 520 -30.21 -9.49 4.56
C ASP A 520 -28.97 -9.98 5.33
N ASP A 521 -28.40 -11.12 4.91
CA ASP A 521 -27.12 -11.57 5.42
C ASP A 521 -26.01 -10.58 5.11
N ALA A 522 -25.97 -10.05 3.87
CA ALA A 522 -25.01 -9.04 3.45
C ALA A 522 -25.06 -7.80 4.39
N LEU A 523 -26.24 -7.22 4.60
CA LEU A 523 -26.42 -6.05 5.47
C LEU A 523 -25.99 -6.33 6.92
N LYS A 524 -26.28 -7.52 7.44
CA LYS A 524 -25.87 -7.97 8.77
C LYS A 524 -24.36 -7.94 8.92
N TYR A 525 -23.61 -8.50 7.94
CA TYR A 525 -22.16 -8.58 8.03
C TYR A 525 -21.45 -7.28 7.65
N LEU A 526 -22.01 -6.50 6.72
CA LEU A 526 -21.53 -5.13 6.47
C LEU A 526 -21.68 -4.24 7.72
N SER A 527 -22.73 -4.43 8.51
CA SER A 527 -22.90 -3.69 9.76
C SER A 527 -21.92 -4.13 10.85
N LYS A 528 -21.46 -5.39 10.84
CA LYS A 528 -20.35 -5.84 11.71
C LYS A 528 -19.02 -5.27 11.27
N ALA A 529 -18.78 -5.22 9.96
CA ALA A 529 -17.58 -4.65 9.39
C ALA A 529 -17.42 -3.16 9.70
N ASP A 530 -18.52 -2.41 9.65
CA ASP A 530 -18.59 -0.98 9.99
C ASP A 530 -18.11 -0.67 11.41
N LYS A 531 -18.37 -1.58 12.37
CA LYS A 531 -17.86 -1.46 13.75
C LYS A 531 -16.35 -1.71 13.87
N ILE A 532 -15.76 -2.49 12.97
CA ILE A 532 -14.34 -2.84 12.96
C ILE A 532 -13.50 -1.76 12.29
N ASN A 533 -13.97 -1.27 11.13
CA ASN A 533 -13.36 -0.16 10.42
C ASN A 533 -14.45 0.75 9.81
N PRO A 534 -14.87 1.80 10.51
CA PRO A 534 -15.93 2.71 10.06
C PRO A 534 -15.47 3.69 8.95
N HIS A 535 -14.19 3.71 8.60
CA HIS A 535 -13.61 4.71 7.72
C HIS A 535 -13.57 4.28 6.24
N PHE A 536 -13.95 3.03 5.94
CA PHE A 536 -14.02 2.54 4.58
C PHE A 536 -15.37 2.87 3.92
N GLY A 537 -15.38 3.79 2.96
CA GLY A 537 -16.56 4.12 2.15
C GLY A 537 -17.13 2.93 1.38
N ARG A 538 -16.35 1.86 1.15
CA ARG A 538 -16.76 0.66 0.42
C ARG A 538 -17.89 -0.10 1.12
N ILE A 539 -17.96 -0.09 2.44
CA ILE A 539 -19.07 -0.66 3.20
C ILE A 539 -20.40 0.02 2.82
N PHE A 540 -20.40 1.34 2.79
CA PHE A 540 -21.59 2.12 2.39
C PHE A 540 -21.89 1.99 0.91
N PHE A 541 -20.87 1.84 0.07
CA PHE A 541 -21.04 1.51 -1.35
C PHE A 541 -21.84 0.21 -1.52
N TYR A 542 -21.50 -0.87 -0.82
CA TYR A 542 -22.26 -2.12 -0.90
C TYR A 542 -23.66 -2.00 -0.28
N LYS A 543 -23.82 -1.28 0.83
CA LYS A 543 -25.15 -0.96 1.38
C LYS A 543 -26.01 -0.19 0.37
N MET A 544 -25.42 0.73 -0.40
CA MET A 544 -26.08 1.44 -1.49
C MET A 544 -26.50 0.50 -2.63
N VAL A 545 -25.59 -0.39 -3.09
CA VAL A 545 -25.88 -1.38 -4.13
C VAL A 545 -27.06 -2.27 -3.73
N ILE A 546 -27.08 -2.77 -2.49
CA ILE A 546 -28.16 -3.60 -1.96
C ILE A 546 -29.49 -2.82 -1.90
N SER A 547 -29.46 -1.57 -1.40
CA SER A 547 -30.65 -0.72 -1.31
C SER A 547 -31.23 -0.43 -2.68
N ASN A 548 -30.39 -0.14 -3.66
CA ASN A 548 -30.80 0.05 -5.05
C ASN A 548 -31.40 -1.23 -5.65
N ALA A 549 -30.78 -2.39 -5.41
CA ALA A 549 -31.30 -3.69 -5.87
C ALA A 549 -32.67 -4.06 -5.25
N LYS A 550 -32.92 -3.57 -4.02
CA LYS A 550 -34.24 -3.69 -3.35
C LYS A 550 -35.23 -2.59 -3.76
N GLY A 551 -34.88 -1.69 -4.69
CA GLY A 551 -35.71 -0.57 -5.13
C GLY A 551 -35.82 0.60 -4.12
N ASN A 552 -35.07 0.59 -3.04
CA ASN A 552 -35.09 1.64 -2.03
C ASN A 552 -34.10 2.75 -2.38
N ILE A 553 -34.53 3.67 -3.24
CA ILE A 553 -33.71 4.79 -3.74
C ILE A 553 -33.31 5.76 -2.62
N ASP A 554 -34.15 5.97 -1.60
CA ASP A 554 -33.84 6.88 -0.48
C ASP A 554 -32.66 6.35 0.35
N SER A 555 -32.69 5.09 0.73
CA SER A 555 -31.56 4.46 1.43
C SER A 555 -30.30 4.42 0.55
N ALA A 556 -30.46 4.14 -0.74
CA ALA A 556 -29.34 4.13 -1.69
C ALA A 556 -28.66 5.50 -1.77
N TYR A 557 -29.47 6.58 -1.82
CA TYR A 557 -28.96 7.95 -1.81
C TYR A 557 -28.19 8.28 -0.52
N ILE A 558 -28.74 7.93 0.64
CA ILE A 558 -28.08 8.16 1.93
C ILE A 558 -26.72 7.44 1.99
N TYR A 559 -26.67 6.17 1.60
CA TYR A 559 -25.44 5.39 1.62
C TYR A 559 -24.43 5.85 0.58
N ALA A 560 -24.85 6.26 -0.62
CA ALA A 560 -23.96 6.84 -1.63
C ALA A 560 -23.25 8.10 -1.10
N LYS A 561 -24.01 9.00 -0.46
CA LYS A 561 -23.47 10.21 0.21
C LYS A 561 -22.47 9.83 1.31
N GLN A 562 -22.81 8.88 2.17
CA GLN A 562 -21.90 8.44 3.24
C GLN A 562 -20.58 7.89 2.68
N ALA A 563 -20.63 7.07 1.62
CA ALA A 563 -19.44 6.57 0.94
C ALA A 563 -18.57 7.72 0.42
N PHE A 564 -19.17 8.70 -0.25
CA PHE A 564 -18.46 9.86 -0.80
C PHE A 564 -17.85 10.74 0.30
N TYR A 565 -18.60 11.11 1.34
CA TYR A 565 -18.08 11.99 2.40
C TYR A 565 -16.96 11.35 3.23
N LEU A 566 -16.93 10.02 3.35
CA LEU A 566 -15.80 9.31 3.95
C LEU A 566 -14.54 9.35 3.08
N ARG A 567 -14.71 9.27 1.75
CA ARG A 567 -13.59 9.23 0.78
C ARG A 567 -13.82 10.27 -0.35
N PRO A 568 -13.74 11.57 -0.06
CA PRO A 568 -14.17 12.65 -0.97
C PRO A 568 -13.27 12.82 -2.21
N ARG A 569 -12.20 12.04 -2.36
CA ARG A 569 -11.35 12.00 -3.56
C ARG A 569 -11.63 10.81 -4.47
N ASN A 570 -12.53 9.90 -4.05
CA ASN A 570 -12.87 8.73 -4.84
C ASN A 570 -13.88 9.09 -5.93
N VAL A 571 -13.44 9.01 -7.19
CA VAL A 571 -14.24 9.38 -8.37
C VAL A 571 -15.51 8.52 -8.48
N ASN A 572 -15.39 7.21 -8.19
CA ASN A 572 -16.54 6.30 -8.29
C ASN A 572 -17.60 6.62 -7.24
N PHE A 573 -17.20 6.92 -6.01
CA PHE A 573 -18.16 7.32 -4.96
C PHE A 573 -18.80 8.67 -5.29
N PHE A 574 -18.02 9.63 -5.80
CA PHE A 574 -18.57 10.90 -6.27
C PHE A 574 -19.59 10.70 -7.40
N LYS A 575 -19.24 9.93 -8.42
CA LYS A 575 -20.12 9.64 -9.55
C LYS A 575 -21.44 9.03 -9.09
N MET A 576 -21.38 8.00 -8.23
CA MET A 576 -22.59 7.35 -7.72
C MET A 576 -23.43 8.25 -6.84
N SER A 577 -22.81 9.01 -5.95
CA SER A 577 -23.54 9.96 -5.11
C SER A 577 -24.25 11.02 -5.94
N ALA A 578 -23.58 11.61 -6.93
CA ALA A 578 -24.17 12.57 -7.85
C ALA A 578 -25.34 11.97 -8.68
N GLN A 579 -25.24 10.69 -9.09
CA GLN A 579 -26.32 9.99 -9.79
C GLN A 579 -27.58 9.84 -8.92
N PHE A 580 -27.40 9.45 -7.65
CA PHE A 580 -28.53 9.33 -6.73
C PHE A 580 -29.06 10.70 -6.30
N ALA A 581 -28.21 11.73 -6.15
CA ALA A 581 -28.64 13.12 -5.95
C ALA A 581 -29.52 13.60 -7.10
N ARG A 582 -29.14 13.31 -8.35
CA ARG A 582 -29.98 13.57 -9.53
C ARG A 582 -31.32 12.82 -9.46
N ALA A 583 -31.31 11.52 -9.10
CA ALA A 583 -32.55 10.75 -8.98
C ALA A 583 -33.52 11.31 -7.94
N LYS A 584 -32.99 12.05 -6.95
CA LYS A 584 -33.76 12.79 -5.92
C LYS A 584 -33.99 14.25 -6.26
N ASN A 585 -33.61 14.72 -7.46
CA ASN A 585 -33.64 16.12 -7.89
C ASN A 585 -32.86 17.09 -6.96
N ASP A 586 -31.87 16.57 -6.21
CA ASP A 586 -31.04 17.37 -5.30
C ASP A 586 -29.80 17.92 -6.01
N THR A 587 -30.02 18.94 -6.85
CA THR A 587 -28.91 19.58 -7.58
C THR A 587 -27.96 20.35 -6.66
N LEU A 588 -28.40 20.79 -5.49
CA LEU A 588 -27.55 21.47 -4.50
C LEU A 588 -26.51 20.52 -3.93
N GLU A 589 -26.89 19.28 -3.71
CA GLU A 589 -25.95 18.26 -3.22
C GLU A 589 -24.87 17.96 -4.26
N ILE A 590 -25.22 17.88 -5.57
CA ILE A 590 -24.23 17.72 -6.65
C ILE A 590 -23.15 18.81 -6.59
N PHE A 591 -23.54 20.06 -6.37
CA PHE A 591 -22.59 21.17 -6.23
C PHE A 591 -21.75 21.07 -4.95
N LYS A 592 -22.35 20.70 -3.82
CA LYS A 592 -21.60 20.50 -2.56
C LYS A 592 -20.54 19.43 -2.69
N GLU A 593 -20.92 18.27 -3.24
CA GLU A 593 -20.01 17.15 -3.46
C GLU A 593 -18.91 17.52 -4.46
N HIS A 594 -19.24 18.16 -5.57
CA HIS A 594 -18.26 18.65 -6.53
C HIS A 594 -17.26 19.62 -5.89
N ASN A 595 -17.73 20.61 -5.13
CA ASN A 595 -16.87 21.58 -4.46
C ASN A 595 -15.94 20.90 -3.44
N LEU A 596 -16.46 19.90 -2.71
CA LEU A 596 -15.66 19.13 -1.78
C LEU A 596 -14.62 18.27 -2.50
N PHE A 597 -15.00 17.63 -3.62
CA PHE A 597 -14.10 16.82 -4.42
C PHE A 597 -12.92 17.65 -4.96
N ILE A 598 -13.22 18.79 -5.64
CA ILE A 598 -12.18 19.62 -6.26
C ILE A 598 -11.28 20.33 -5.23
N LYS A 599 -11.75 20.54 -4.00
CA LYS A 599 -10.93 21.04 -2.89
C LYS A 599 -9.72 20.13 -2.62
N TYR A 600 -9.91 18.80 -2.75
CA TYR A 600 -8.87 17.80 -2.47
C TYR A 600 -8.23 17.24 -3.74
N ARG A 601 -8.95 17.24 -4.87
CA ARG A 601 -8.51 16.68 -6.15
C ARG A 601 -9.21 17.35 -7.32
N ASN A 602 -8.61 18.41 -7.85
CA ASN A 602 -9.19 19.12 -9.00
C ASN A 602 -8.74 18.44 -10.30
N ILE A 603 -9.63 17.66 -10.89
CA ILE A 603 -9.43 16.92 -12.15
C ILE A 603 -10.62 17.18 -13.10
N PRO A 604 -10.40 17.16 -14.44
CA PRO A 604 -11.44 17.38 -15.44
C PRO A 604 -12.65 16.47 -15.28
N GLU A 605 -12.41 15.20 -14.94
CA GLU A 605 -13.44 14.18 -14.78
C GLU A 605 -14.49 14.56 -13.71
N ALA A 606 -14.08 15.24 -12.62
CA ALA A 606 -15.02 15.70 -11.60
C ALA A 606 -15.99 16.76 -12.12
N TRP A 607 -15.48 17.71 -12.92
CA TRP A 607 -16.30 18.72 -13.60
C TRP A 607 -17.26 18.07 -14.61
N GLY A 608 -16.77 17.07 -15.36
CA GLY A 608 -17.55 16.33 -16.33
C GLY A 608 -18.71 15.56 -15.70
N ILE A 609 -18.46 14.82 -14.63
CA ILE A 609 -19.50 14.06 -13.89
C ILE A 609 -20.57 14.99 -13.35
N ALA A 610 -20.20 16.09 -12.67
CA ALA A 610 -21.16 17.03 -12.13
C ALA A 610 -21.99 17.69 -13.25
N ALA A 611 -21.36 18.10 -14.34
CA ALA A 611 -22.06 18.71 -15.47
C ALA A 611 -23.03 17.74 -16.15
N GLU A 612 -22.65 16.47 -16.32
CA GLU A 612 -23.50 15.43 -16.89
C GLU A 612 -24.76 15.19 -16.05
N GLU A 613 -24.60 15.05 -14.72
CA GLU A 613 -25.74 14.80 -13.83
C GLU A 613 -26.64 16.03 -13.68
N LEU A 614 -26.07 17.24 -13.69
CA LEU A 614 -26.83 18.50 -13.73
C LEU A 614 -27.61 18.64 -15.06
N GLN A 615 -27.00 18.30 -16.19
CA GLN A 615 -27.67 18.33 -17.50
C GLN A 615 -28.86 17.36 -17.53
N LYS A 616 -28.67 16.13 -17.03
CA LYS A 616 -29.76 15.15 -16.92
C LYS A 616 -30.89 15.56 -15.96
N SER A 617 -30.59 16.45 -15.00
CA SER A 617 -31.58 17.08 -14.10
C SER A 617 -32.31 18.29 -14.73
N ASN A 618 -32.16 18.52 -16.02
CA ASN A 618 -32.69 19.71 -16.70
C ASN A 618 -32.24 21.04 -16.05
N TYR A 619 -31.05 21.07 -15.46
CA TYR A 619 -30.50 22.29 -14.88
C TYR A 619 -30.32 23.38 -15.96
N ASN A 620 -30.48 24.64 -15.59
CA ASN A 620 -30.44 25.77 -16.54
C ASN A 620 -29.14 25.74 -17.40
N SER A 621 -29.30 25.61 -18.72
CA SER A 621 -28.18 25.43 -19.66
C SER A 621 -27.19 26.58 -19.64
N SER A 622 -27.63 27.83 -19.41
CA SER A 622 -26.73 29.00 -19.34
C SER A 622 -25.88 28.98 -18.06
N LYS A 623 -26.45 28.54 -16.93
CA LYS A 623 -25.70 28.36 -15.69
C LYS A 623 -24.74 27.17 -15.80
N LEU A 624 -25.18 26.09 -16.46
CA LEU A 624 -24.36 24.90 -16.70
C LEU A 624 -23.15 25.20 -17.60
N LEU A 625 -23.32 26.01 -18.64
CA LEU A 625 -22.21 26.47 -19.48
C LEU A 625 -21.16 27.25 -18.68
N ARG A 626 -21.59 28.15 -17.79
CA ARG A 626 -20.68 28.88 -16.91
C ARG A 626 -19.92 27.94 -15.98
N PHE A 627 -20.58 26.90 -15.50
CA PHE A 627 -19.96 25.86 -14.65
C PHE A 627 -18.85 25.12 -15.42
N ILE A 628 -19.11 24.67 -16.66
CA ILE A 628 -18.10 24.00 -17.50
C ILE A 628 -16.98 24.97 -17.90
N ASP A 629 -17.32 26.25 -18.19
CA ASP A 629 -16.29 27.26 -18.48
C ASP A 629 -15.35 27.49 -17.31
N ASN A 630 -15.82 27.40 -16.07
CA ASN A 630 -14.96 27.40 -14.89
C ASN A 630 -14.05 26.16 -14.86
N GLY A 631 -14.56 24.97 -15.19
CA GLY A 631 -13.75 23.74 -15.32
C GLY A 631 -12.65 23.91 -16.38
N LEU A 632 -12.98 24.47 -17.53
CA LEU A 632 -12.03 24.74 -18.62
C LEU A 632 -10.99 25.81 -18.27
N ARG A 633 -11.27 26.75 -17.34
CA ARG A 633 -10.24 27.68 -16.83
C ARG A 633 -9.16 26.95 -16.05
N TYR A 634 -9.52 25.93 -15.30
CA TYR A 634 -8.54 25.08 -14.59
C TYR A 634 -7.86 24.05 -15.52
N HIS A 635 -8.58 23.58 -16.54
CA HIS A 635 -8.16 22.52 -17.46
C HIS A 635 -8.38 22.92 -18.93
N PRO A 636 -7.66 23.92 -19.46
CA PRO A 636 -7.98 24.55 -20.75
C PRO A 636 -7.79 23.63 -21.97
N ALA A 637 -6.96 22.61 -21.86
CA ALA A 637 -6.69 21.66 -22.95
C ALA A 637 -7.55 20.37 -22.86
N ASP A 638 -8.49 20.28 -21.92
CA ASP A 638 -9.29 19.06 -21.75
C ASP A 638 -10.33 18.89 -22.88
N THR A 639 -10.17 17.80 -23.63
CA THR A 639 -11.00 17.50 -24.79
C THR A 639 -12.40 17.01 -24.42
N LEU A 640 -12.54 16.31 -23.28
CA LEU A 640 -13.83 15.78 -22.81
C LEU A 640 -14.74 16.91 -22.34
N LEU A 641 -14.22 17.85 -21.53
CA LEU A 641 -14.97 19.03 -21.09
C LEU A 641 -15.36 19.91 -22.29
N THR A 642 -14.45 20.08 -23.25
CA THR A 642 -14.74 20.83 -24.49
C THR A 642 -15.87 20.17 -25.28
N LYS A 643 -15.83 18.84 -25.45
CA LYS A 643 -16.90 18.08 -26.12
C LYS A 643 -18.22 18.21 -25.37
N GLN A 644 -18.20 18.13 -24.05
CA GLN A 644 -19.40 18.26 -23.22
C GLN A 644 -20.00 19.67 -23.31
N LYS A 645 -19.18 20.73 -23.28
CA LYS A 645 -19.62 22.11 -23.55
C LYS A 645 -20.32 22.23 -24.89
N ASN A 646 -19.72 21.66 -25.94
CA ASN A 646 -20.30 21.67 -27.28
C ASN A 646 -21.66 20.97 -27.32
N ASN A 647 -21.79 19.82 -26.68
CA ASN A 647 -23.08 19.10 -26.60
C ASN A 647 -24.17 19.93 -25.92
N ILE A 648 -23.84 20.63 -24.84
CA ILE A 648 -24.78 21.49 -24.12
C ILE A 648 -25.15 22.71 -25.00
N LEU A 649 -24.21 23.31 -25.72
CA LEU A 649 -24.47 24.40 -26.65
C LEU A 649 -25.39 23.96 -27.78
N ILE A 650 -25.15 22.81 -28.40
CA ILE A 650 -26.01 22.25 -29.45
C ILE A 650 -27.43 22.04 -28.92
N GLN A 651 -27.57 21.37 -27.76
CA GLN A 651 -28.87 21.15 -27.16
C GLN A 651 -29.59 22.46 -26.83
N LYS A 652 -28.88 23.45 -26.28
CA LYS A 652 -29.42 24.79 -25.99
C LYS A 652 -29.92 25.44 -27.27
N TYR A 653 -29.10 25.57 -28.31
CA TYR A 653 -29.47 26.23 -29.55
C TYR A 653 -30.58 25.49 -30.27
N THR A 654 -30.60 24.18 -30.29
CA THR A 654 -31.65 23.37 -30.91
C THR A 654 -32.99 23.55 -30.19
N ASN A 655 -33.01 23.56 -28.85
CA ASN A 655 -34.24 23.76 -28.07
C ASN A 655 -34.75 25.21 -28.16
N GLU A 656 -33.91 26.21 -27.95
CA GLU A 656 -34.28 27.61 -28.10
C GLU A 656 -34.75 27.93 -29.53
N GLY A 657 -34.08 27.35 -30.54
CA GLY A 657 -34.47 27.46 -31.93
C GLY A 657 -35.86 26.87 -32.19
N ARG A 658 -36.18 25.71 -31.60
CA ARG A 658 -37.51 25.10 -31.69
C ARG A 658 -38.57 25.94 -31.00
N ASP A 659 -38.28 26.51 -29.83
CA ASP A 659 -39.23 27.33 -29.09
C ASP A 659 -39.53 28.65 -29.83
N LEU A 660 -38.55 29.28 -30.50
CA LEU A 660 -38.75 30.44 -31.36
C LEU A 660 -39.52 30.08 -32.64
N PHE A 661 -39.26 28.89 -33.22
CA PHE A 661 -40.04 28.39 -34.34
C PHE A 661 -41.52 28.25 -33.99
N LEU A 662 -41.84 27.69 -32.84
CA LEU A 662 -43.24 27.58 -32.36
C LEU A 662 -43.90 28.95 -32.08
N LYS A 663 -43.10 29.97 -31.76
CA LYS A 663 -43.55 31.37 -31.59
C LYS A 663 -43.55 32.16 -32.90
N ASN A 664 -43.29 31.52 -34.04
CA ASN A 664 -43.21 32.12 -35.37
C ASN A 664 -42.08 33.16 -35.58
N ASP A 665 -41.05 33.17 -34.71
CA ASP A 665 -39.85 33.98 -34.95
C ASP A 665 -38.86 33.15 -35.81
N LEU A 666 -39.20 33.04 -37.09
CA LEU A 666 -38.53 32.14 -38.04
C LEU A 666 -37.07 32.54 -38.28
N LYS A 667 -36.74 33.85 -38.27
CA LYS A 667 -35.41 34.35 -38.51
C LYS A 667 -34.44 33.93 -37.41
N LYS A 668 -34.79 34.18 -36.15
CA LYS A 668 -33.95 33.83 -35.02
C LYS A 668 -33.89 32.31 -34.83
N SER A 669 -34.95 31.57 -35.11
CA SER A 669 -34.95 30.11 -35.09
C SER A 669 -33.90 29.52 -36.04
N LEU A 670 -33.86 30.01 -37.28
CA LEU A 670 -32.86 29.57 -38.28
C LEU A 670 -31.42 29.87 -37.82
N GLU A 671 -31.20 31.10 -37.32
CA GLU A 671 -29.86 31.47 -36.80
C GLU A 671 -29.35 30.53 -35.70
N LEU A 672 -30.25 30.09 -34.80
CA LEU A 672 -29.89 29.17 -33.72
C LEU A 672 -29.61 27.74 -34.25
N TYR A 673 -30.43 27.23 -35.18
CA TYR A 673 -30.15 25.92 -35.81
C TYR A 673 -28.81 25.93 -36.54
N GLN A 674 -28.51 27.02 -37.27
CA GLN A 674 -27.21 27.18 -37.95
C GLN A 674 -26.05 27.21 -36.97
N LYS A 675 -26.17 27.89 -35.80
CA LYS A 675 -25.18 27.88 -34.74
C LYS A 675 -24.97 26.46 -34.20
N ALA A 676 -26.02 25.68 -34.01
CA ALA A 676 -25.92 24.30 -33.56
C ALA A 676 -25.19 23.43 -34.59
N LEU A 677 -25.53 23.51 -35.89
CA LEU A 677 -24.89 22.77 -36.96
C LEU A 677 -23.44 23.22 -37.24
N LYS A 678 -23.08 24.48 -36.91
CA LYS A 678 -21.68 24.91 -36.98
C LYS A 678 -20.81 24.19 -35.98
N ILE A 679 -21.36 23.81 -34.82
CA ILE A 679 -20.63 23.03 -33.78
C ILE A 679 -20.60 21.54 -34.16
N ASP A 680 -21.75 20.99 -34.55
CA ASP A 680 -21.87 19.60 -35.05
C ASP A 680 -22.72 19.54 -36.30
N PRO A 681 -22.10 19.53 -37.47
CA PRO A 681 -22.79 19.46 -38.76
C PRO A 681 -23.67 18.21 -38.95
N ASN A 682 -23.45 17.21 -38.14
CA ASN A 682 -24.11 15.89 -38.23
C ASN A 682 -25.18 15.66 -37.15
N ASN A 683 -25.54 16.67 -36.39
CA ASN A 683 -26.50 16.53 -35.29
C ASN A 683 -27.91 16.18 -35.78
N PRO A 684 -28.47 15.00 -35.53
CA PRO A 684 -29.74 14.56 -36.09
C PRO A 684 -30.94 15.33 -35.55
N ASP A 685 -30.93 15.77 -34.30
CA ASP A 685 -32.03 16.53 -33.71
C ASP A 685 -32.14 17.95 -34.31
N THR A 686 -31.00 18.58 -34.51
CA THR A 686 -30.96 19.91 -35.17
C THR A 686 -31.38 19.81 -36.63
N MET A 687 -30.91 18.78 -37.33
CA MET A 687 -31.31 18.52 -38.73
C MET A 687 -32.82 18.27 -38.85
N GLN A 688 -33.39 17.45 -37.95
CA GLN A 688 -34.83 17.19 -37.90
C GLN A 688 -35.65 18.47 -37.68
N ASN A 689 -35.23 19.32 -36.73
CA ASN A 689 -35.92 20.59 -36.47
C ASN A 689 -35.79 21.56 -37.66
N LEU A 690 -34.64 21.61 -38.29
CA LEU A 690 -34.41 22.41 -39.48
C LEU A 690 -35.24 21.88 -40.67
N ALA A 691 -35.44 20.59 -40.79
CA ALA A 691 -36.34 19.99 -41.77
C ALA A 691 -37.79 20.42 -41.54
N PHE A 692 -38.29 20.43 -40.29
CA PHE A 692 -39.61 20.98 -39.97
C PHE A 692 -39.73 22.46 -40.29
N TYR A 693 -38.66 23.24 -40.05
CA TYR A 693 -38.61 24.64 -40.40
C TYR A 693 -38.79 24.84 -41.93
N TYR A 694 -38.03 24.13 -42.78
CA TYR A 694 -38.17 24.22 -44.22
C TYR A 694 -39.50 23.69 -44.74
N TYR A 695 -40.03 22.63 -44.10
CA TYR A 695 -41.37 22.11 -44.41
C TYR A 695 -42.46 23.17 -44.22
N SER A 696 -42.41 23.92 -43.14
CA SER A 696 -43.40 25.01 -42.83
C SER A 696 -43.33 26.19 -43.82
N LEU A 697 -42.17 26.40 -44.45
CA LEU A 697 -41.98 27.38 -45.50
C LEU A 697 -42.37 26.87 -46.91
N GLY A 698 -42.90 25.66 -47.05
CA GLY A 698 -43.18 25.07 -48.35
C GLY A 698 -41.95 24.62 -49.13
N LYS A 699 -40.75 24.69 -48.59
CA LYS A 699 -39.48 24.26 -49.20
C LYS A 699 -39.29 22.76 -49.03
N TYR A 700 -40.16 21.99 -49.68
CA TYR A 700 -40.26 20.54 -49.47
C TYR A 700 -39.01 19.75 -49.90
N GLN A 701 -38.25 20.23 -50.88
CA GLN A 701 -37.03 19.57 -51.31
C GLN A 701 -35.92 19.69 -50.26
N ASP A 702 -35.76 20.89 -49.71
CA ASP A 702 -34.78 21.11 -48.63
C ASP A 702 -35.18 20.33 -47.35
N ALA A 703 -36.47 20.38 -46.98
CA ALA A 703 -37.02 19.63 -45.87
C ALA A 703 -36.74 18.12 -46.00
N LYS A 704 -37.03 17.55 -47.20
CA LYS A 704 -36.75 16.14 -47.51
C LYS A 704 -35.28 15.77 -47.29
N SER A 705 -34.37 16.59 -47.82
CA SER A 705 -32.92 16.37 -47.69
C SER A 705 -32.50 16.31 -46.23
N TYR A 706 -32.89 17.27 -45.40
CA TYR A 706 -32.53 17.31 -43.99
C TYR A 706 -33.21 16.18 -43.17
N PHE A 707 -34.44 15.79 -43.46
CA PHE A 707 -35.07 14.65 -42.80
C PHE A 707 -34.38 13.33 -43.14
N LEU A 708 -34.00 13.10 -44.39
CA LEU A 708 -33.32 11.91 -44.82
C LEU A 708 -31.91 11.83 -44.21
N GLU A 709 -31.21 12.96 -44.16
CA GLU A 709 -29.88 12.98 -43.54
C GLU A 709 -29.95 12.75 -42.03
N ALA A 710 -30.98 13.29 -41.34
CA ALA A 710 -31.22 13.02 -39.93
C ALA A 710 -31.48 11.51 -39.66
N LEU A 711 -32.29 10.85 -40.51
CA LEU A 711 -32.56 9.42 -40.40
C LEU A 711 -31.33 8.54 -40.65
N LYS A 712 -30.44 8.93 -41.54
CA LYS A 712 -29.16 8.23 -41.74
C LYS A 712 -28.28 8.21 -40.48
N ARG A 713 -28.42 9.25 -39.65
CA ARG A 713 -27.62 9.43 -38.42
C ARG A 713 -28.24 8.76 -37.20
N ARG A 714 -29.56 8.78 -37.11
CA ARG A 714 -30.31 8.20 -35.99
C ARG A 714 -31.73 7.79 -36.37
N GLU A 715 -32.18 6.66 -35.89
CA GLU A 715 -33.56 6.26 -35.97
C GLU A 715 -34.45 7.02 -34.98
N PHE A 716 -35.57 7.57 -35.44
CA PHE A 716 -36.59 8.21 -34.60
C PHE A 716 -37.73 7.25 -34.32
N LYS A 717 -38.10 7.10 -33.04
CA LYS A 717 -39.07 6.09 -32.62
C LYS A 717 -40.53 6.42 -32.96
N SER A 718 -40.86 7.71 -33.07
CA SER A 718 -42.25 8.19 -33.15
C SER A 718 -42.93 8.02 -34.54
N GLY A 719 -42.18 7.63 -35.56
CA GLY A 719 -42.69 7.60 -36.95
C GLY A 719 -43.00 8.99 -37.55
N ARG A 720 -42.91 10.05 -36.80
CA ARG A 720 -43.21 11.41 -37.24
C ARG A 720 -42.29 11.89 -38.37
N THR A 721 -41.01 11.62 -38.26
CA THR A 721 -40.03 12.00 -39.29
C THR A 721 -40.35 11.33 -40.63
N GLU A 722 -40.60 10.05 -40.60
CA GLU A 722 -40.99 9.27 -41.80
C GLU A 722 -42.28 9.76 -42.41
N PHE A 723 -43.27 10.13 -41.58
CA PHE A 723 -44.54 10.73 -42.06
C PHE A 723 -44.27 12.03 -42.83
N PHE A 724 -43.48 12.94 -42.30
CA PHE A 724 -43.19 14.22 -42.96
C PHE A 724 -42.29 14.03 -44.19
N ILE A 725 -41.42 13.01 -44.22
CA ILE A 725 -40.70 12.61 -45.46
C ILE A 725 -41.69 12.17 -46.53
N GLY A 726 -42.68 11.33 -46.16
CA GLY A 726 -43.73 10.92 -47.06
C GLY A 726 -44.51 12.10 -47.64
N ASN A 727 -44.86 13.06 -46.78
CA ASN A 727 -45.51 14.30 -47.23
C ASN A 727 -44.60 15.14 -48.15
N CYS A 728 -43.32 15.24 -47.88
CA CYS A 728 -42.36 15.92 -48.79
C CYS A 728 -42.33 15.27 -50.16
N TYR A 729 -42.27 13.94 -50.22
CA TYR A 729 -42.29 13.18 -51.47
C TYR A 729 -43.59 13.39 -52.24
N LEU A 730 -44.78 13.43 -51.58
CA LEU A 730 -46.04 13.78 -52.25
C LEU A 730 -45.98 15.16 -52.87
N LYS A 731 -45.50 16.18 -52.14
CA LYS A 731 -45.39 17.55 -52.61
C LYS A 731 -44.35 17.77 -53.69
N THR A 732 -43.43 16.82 -53.88
CA THR A 732 -42.45 16.77 -54.99
C THR A 732 -42.80 15.81 -56.10
N ASN A 733 -44.08 15.29 -56.11
CA ASN A 733 -44.62 14.38 -57.09
C ASN A 733 -43.95 12.98 -57.17
N GLU A 734 -43.36 12.54 -56.08
CA GLU A 734 -42.69 11.25 -55.95
C GLU A 734 -43.56 10.25 -55.14
N ARG A 735 -44.68 9.84 -55.69
CA ARG A 735 -45.74 9.11 -54.98
C ARG A 735 -45.28 7.74 -54.47
N GLU A 736 -44.47 7.01 -55.20
CA GLU A 736 -44.00 5.70 -54.79
C GLU A 736 -43.13 5.77 -53.53
N ASN A 737 -42.18 6.74 -53.48
CA ASN A 737 -41.36 6.99 -52.31
C ASN A 737 -42.21 7.46 -51.14
N ALA A 738 -43.25 8.29 -51.37
CA ALA A 738 -44.16 8.74 -50.33
C ALA A 738 -44.86 7.56 -49.65
N CYS A 739 -45.36 6.59 -50.44
CA CYS A 739 -46.05 5.43 -49.91
C CYS A 739 -45.11 4.50 -49.11
N LYS A 740 -43.87 4.35 -49.53
CA LYS A 740 -42.84 3.65 -48.78
C LYS A 740 -42.65 4.24 -47.37
N TYR A 741 -42.49 5.57 -47.26
CA TYR A 741 -42.26 6.23 -45.97
C TYR A 741 -43.53 6.28 -45.09
N PHE A 742 -44.74 6.40 -45.68
CA PHE A 742 -45.96 6.24 -44.90
C PHE A 742 -46.12 4.85 -44.32
N THR A 743 -45.73 3.80 -45.06
CA THR A 743 -45.73 2.44 -44.56
C THR A 743 -44.78 2.27 -43.35
N ILE A 744 -43.58 2.82 -43.42
CA ILE A 744 -42.62 2.85 -42.29
C ILE A 744 -43.20 3.64 -41.10
N SER A 745 -43.82 4.78 -41.37
CA SER A 745 -44.45 5.60 -40.33
C SER A 745 -45.59 4.90 -39.62
N LYS A 746 -46.44 4.20 -40.40
CA LYS A 746 -47.52 3.32 -39.87
C LYS A 746 -46.96 2.21 -38.99
N ALA A 747 -45.92 1.54 -39.44
CA ALA A 747 -45.24 0.49 -38.65
C ALA A 747 -44.69 1.01 -37.29
N LYS A 748 -44.41 2.31 -37.18
CA LYS A 748 -44.07 3.02 -35.97
C LYS A 748 -45.28 3.63 -35.23
N ASN A 749 -46.50 3.26 -35.62
CA ASN A 749 -47.77 3.68 -35.01
C ASN A 749 -48.02 5.22 -35.01
N PHE A 750 -47.57 5.92 -36.06
CA PHE A 750 -47.92 7.35 -36.19
C PHE A 750 -49.36 7.49 -36.63
N PRO A 751 -50.19 8.31 -35.93
CA PRO A 751 -51.65 8.31 -36.09
C PRO A 751 -52.16 8.55 -37.53
N ASP A 752 -51.60 9.54 -38.23
CA ASP A 752 -52.07 9.96 -39.54
C ASP A 752 -51.54 9.16 -40.71
N ALA A 753 -50.60 8.21 -40.46
CA ALA A 753 -49.91 7.48 -41.50
C ALA A 753 -50.88 6.55 -42.30
N GLN A 754 -51.81 5.89 -41.59
CA GLN A 754 -52.83 5.04 -42.24
C GLN A 754 -53.77 5.81 -43.17
N GLN A 755 -54.16 7.02 -42.75
CA GLN A 755 -55.03 7.87 -43.57
C GLN A 755 -54.30 8.28 -44.87
N GLN A 756 -53.05 8.67 -44.79
CA GLN A 756 -52.26 9.02 -45.98
C GLN A 756 -52.06 7.84 -46.95
N LEU A 757 -51.85 6.64 -46.40
CA LEU A 757 -51.79 5.43 -47.23
C LEU A 757 -53.09 5.20 -47.96
N ASN A 758 -54.23 5.32 -47.32
CA ASN A 758 -55.54 5.10 -47.94
C ASN A 758 -55.84 6.16 -49.03
N LEU A 759 -55.41 7.40 -48.85
CA LEU A 759 -55.68 8.50 -49.79
C LEU A 759 -54.72 8.49 -50.99
N ASN A 760 -53.45 8.15 -50.79
CA ASN A 760 -52.42 8.42 -51.80
C ASN A 760 -51.73 7.16 -52.33
N CYS A 761 -51.95 5.98 -51.74
CA CYS A 761 -51.16 4.77 -52.03
C CYS A 761 -52.00 3.58 -52.54
N LYS A 762 -53.17 3.90 -53.10
CA LYS A 762 -54.03 2.89 -53.81
C LYS A 762 -53.53 2.67 -55.24
#